data_67f97bd76d938a85789bd48836545bb6
#
_entry.id   67f97bd76d938a85789bd48836545bb6
#
_cell.length_a   1.000
_cell.length_b   1.000
_cell.length_c   1.000
_cell.angle_alpha   90.00
_cell.angle_beta   90.00
_cell.angle_gamma   90.00
#
_symmetry.space_group_name_H-M   'P 1'
#
loop_
_entity.id
_entity.type
_entity.pdbx_description
1 polymer ?
#
loop_
_entity_poly.entity_id
_entity_poly.type
_entity_poly.pdbx_seq_one_letter_code
_entity_poly.pdbx_strand_id
1 'polypeptide(L)'
;MIVAETREAAASLARSASHSLGATFGWERTTLAALAVSLASPGLALRGLAPAGHVSIEAICDRVVGAKEGNIGRFSPIADRPGLCRALARTIAELRMESVDFKKLNDDDLAEIALDYEKELALAELADRAIVFSEAIAATNSKSKNPALDIPVLFYDVALSSAKAHDLVRAIAARAPDVLVTIPAGDTRSETRFEKALGVTTKDLPGGAGNPLGRMQDNLFSGVAFKVSSSGVEIETEGNPSHTEILSAPGESRECVEVARRILREAERGTPFDSIAVVARSAAEYRAHLVEATRRAQIPAFFARGVRRPDPAGRALAALLSCAAEGMSARRFAEYLSLGELPDATEAGEPPPALTASEGFSPPDDEMLPSAIEREIDVPDLEEEIRNEPSPFVADPKTRAVIDGSLHEPAQWEKLLSDAAVIKGPDRWRRRLDGLKHQIELDLQEIRDPEEPEALRAKRTLDQIGRLRNFALPIIDELSAFPTHATWGEWRTALTRLATRSLRHPDRVLSVLAQLAPMDALGGIALADVRLVLEERLCQLVDRPKTRRYGCVFIGEPSDLRGMVFDVVFVVGVAEKLFPRKVIEDPIFPDAARSACMEKSGAELTTNATRTASERLALRIAVGAAKKRVVISYPRLDSDQARPRTPSFYALEVLRAAEGKLPGFEELARRAEVVGGARIGWPAPRDRSEAIDETEHDLALLESILKKPESETTGMARFLLSANEHLARALRFRALRWQKNWSYADGLYLKGQPPEARDALNLHALAARSFSPTALQHFATCPYKFVLQAIFRLSPRQEPVQIEELDPLQRGSLLHEIEFELHLKLRDRNLLPITPSNLDEARQLLDDVVRDVSEKVKDDLAPSIPEVWDDGVRSLSADAREMLRLAALAPEWVPSYFELSFGLKQDRAARDSRSREEFVEIEGGLKLRGSIDVVEKNDRGEFGGGAATTR
;
A
#
# COMPACT_ATOMS: atom_id res chain seq x y z
N MET A 1 -17.12 17.60 -34.64
CA MET A 1 -16.66 17.22 -33.28
C MET A 1 -16.56 15.70 -33.16
N ILE A 2 -15.50 15.19 -32.54
CA ILE A 2 -15.36 13.76 -32.23
C ILE A 2 -15.59 13.60 -30.73
N VAL A 3 -16.61 12.87 -30.37
CA VAL A 3 -16.90 12.47 -28.99
C VAL A 3 -16.56 10.99 -28.88
N ALA A 4 -15.61 10.62 -28.01
CA ALA A 4 -15.17 9.24 -27.82
C ALA A 4 -15.22 8.87 -26.34
N GLU A 5 -14.98 7.60 -26.03
CA GLU A 5 -14.92 7.14 -24.63
C GLU A 5 -13.72 7.74 -23.90
N THR A 6 -12.57 7.82 -24.60
CA THR A 6 -11.34 8.42 -24.09
C THR A 6 -10.80 9.48 -25.05
N ARG A 7 -10.02 10.44 -24.55
CA ARG A 7 -9.35 11.45 -25.37
C ARG A 7 -8.35 10.82 -26.33
N GLU A 8 -7.68 9.74 -25.89
CA GLU A 8 -6.72 8.97 -26.67
C GLU A 8 -7.38 8.31 -27.88
N ALA A 9 -8.59 7.80 -27.73
CA ALA A 9 -9.36 7.23 -28.84
C ALA A 9 -9.71 8.30 -29.88
N ALA A 10 -10.21 9.46 -29.43
CA ALA A 10 -10.51 10.60 -30.30
C ALA A 10 -9.25 11.12 -31.02
N ALA A 11 -8.12 11.23 -30.29
CA ALA A 11 -6.84 11.65 -30.85
C ALA A 11 -6.29 10.64 -31.87
N SER A 12 -6.40 9.34 -31.53
CA SER A 12 -5.98 8.25 -32.43
C SER A 12 -6.75 8.26 -33.74
N LEU A 13 -8.07 8.44 -33.68
CA LEU A 13 -8.90 8.55 -34.87
C LEU A 13 -8.57 9.79 -35.74
N ALA A 14 -8.44 10.95 -35.10
CA ALA A 14 -8.08 12.20 -35.78
C ALA A 14 -6.71 12.08 -36.48
N ARG A 15 -5.72 11.45 -35.79
CA ARG A 15 -4.40 11.20 -36.39
C ARG A 15 -4.47 10.23 -37.58
N SER A 16 -5.21 9.14 -37.44
CA SER A 16 -5.42 8.17 -38.54
C SER A 16 -6.05 8.82 -39.73
N ALA A 17 -7.07 9.66 -39.49
CA ALA A 17 -7.71 10.42 -40.58
C ALA A 17 -6.75 11.44 -41.22
N SER A 18 -5.95 12.16 -40.39
CA SER A 18 -4.95 13.10 -40.94
C SER A 18 -3.88 12.39 -41.77
N HIS A 19 -3.47 11.18 -41.35
CA HIS A 19 -2.51 10.38 -42.10
C HIS A 19 -3.07 9.92 -43.44
N SER A 20 -4.34 9.53 -43.47
CA SER A 20 -5.02 9.07 -44.70
C SER A 20 -5.34 10.20 -45.67
N LEU A 21 -5.66 11.41 -45.16
CA LEU A 21 -6.10 12.58 -45.94
C LEU A 21 -4.96 13.59 -46.22
N GLY A 22 -3.76 13.36 -45.66
CA GLY A 22 -2.61 14.25 -45.77
C GLY A 22 -2.59 15.34 -44.70
N ALA A 23 -3.68 16.01 -44.43
CA ALA A 23 -3.85 16.97 -43.34
C ALA A 23 -5.32 17.17 -43.00
N THR A 24 -5.62 17.46 -41.74
CA THR A 24 -6.97 17.81 -41.27
C THR A 24 -6.92 18.97 -40.28
N PHE A 25 -7.96 19.84 -40.32
CA PHE A 25 -8.11 21.00 -39.45
C PHE A 25 -9.54 21.10 -38.90
N GLY A 26 -9.72 21.83 -37.79
CA GLY A 26 -11.02 22.14 -37.22
C GLY A 26 -11.71 20.97 -36.51
N TRP A 27 -10.97 19.98 -36.08
CA TRP A 27 -11.50 18.83 -35.33
C TRP A 27 -11.46 19.09 -33.82
N GLU A 28 -12.63 19.21 -33.24
CA GLU A 28 -12.76 19.19 -31.79
C GLU A 28 -12.80 17.74 -31.28
N ARG A 29 -12.06 17.45 -30.22
CA ARG A 29 -11.94 16.12 -29.65
C ARG A 29 -12.31 16.18 -28.15
N THR A 30 -13.29 15.40 -27.75
CA THR A 30 -13.79 15.43 -26.38
C THR A 30 -14.33 14.05 -25.96
N THR A 31 -14.65 13.91 -24.69
CA THR A 31 -15.45 12.81 -24.16
C THR A 31 -16.87 13.29 -23.85
N LEU A 32 -17.85 12.37 -23.76
CA LEU A 32 -19.23 12.76 -23.45
C LEU A 32 -19.31 13.47 -22.07
N ALA A 33 -18.55 13.01 -21.08
CA ALA A 33 -18.51 13.63 -19.74
C ALA A 33 -17.91 15.05 -19.79
N ALA A 34 -16.78 15.24 -20.47
CA ALA A 34 -16.16 16.54 -20.63
C ALA A 34 -17.05 17.53 -21.38
N LEU A 35 -17.73 17.05 -22.42
CA LEU A 35 -18.70 17.85 -23.15
C LEU A 35 -19.88 18.27 -22.25
N ALA A 36 -20.42 17.35 -21.43
CA ALA A 36 -21.48 17.63 -20.47
C ALA A 36 -21.06 18.73 -19.49
N VAL A 37 -19.86 18.66 -18.91
CA VAL A 37 -19.33 19.69 -18.01
C VAL A 37 -19.20 21.04 -18.73
N SER A 38 -18.62 21.05 -19.93
CA SER A 38 -18.47 22.28 -20.73
C SER A 38 -19.81 22.96 -21.02
N LEU A 39 -20.82 22.19 -21.37
CA LEU A 39 -22.16 22.69 -21.65
C LEU A 39 -22.90 23.14 -20.39
N ALA A 40 -22.69 22.46 -19.26
CA ALA A 40 -23.36 22.78 -18.01
C ALA A 40 -22.77 23.99 -17.28
N SER A 41 -21.45 24.23 -17.43
CA SER A 41 -20.72 25.23 -16.64
C SER A 41 -21.36 26.61 -16.57
N PRO A 42 -21.86 27.20 -17.65
CA PRO A 42 -22.55 28.51 -17.56
C PRO A 42 -23.84 28.47 -16.73
N GLY A 43 -24.63 27.40 -16.87
CA GLY A 43 -25.87 27.19 -16.11
C GLY A 43 -25.61 26.94 -14.64
N LEU A 44 -24.60 26.14 -14.30
CA LEU A 44 -24.18 25.89 -12.92
C LEU A 44 -23.69 27.18 -12.26
N ALA A 45 -22.85 27.97 -12.95
CA ALA A 45 -22.35 29.24 -12.44
C ALA A 45 -23.50 30.25 -12.16
N LEU A 46 -24.49 30.34 -13.03
CA LEU A 46 -25.67 31.19 -12.83
C LEU A 46 -26.50 30.75 -11.62
N ARG A 47 -26.50 29.48 -11.27
CA ARG A 47 -27.17 28.92 -10.10
C ARG A 47 -26.30 28.90 -8.85
N GLY A 48 -25.06 29.34 -8.90
CA GLY A 48 -24.13 29.27 -7.80
C GLY A 48 -23.70 27.86 -7.41
N LEU A 49 -23.83 26.88 -8.32
CA LEU A 49 -23.51 25.48 -8.04
C LEU A 49 -22.08 25.13 -8.46
N ALA A 50 -21.33 24.50 -7.55
CA ALA A 50 -20.02 23.97 -7.84
C ALA A 50 -20.11 22.48 -8.23
N PRO A 51 -19.40 22.01 -9.27
CA PRO A 51 -19.32 20.57 -9.56
C PRO A 51 -18.73 19.79 -8.38
N ALA A 52 -19.38 18.70 -7.99
CA ALA A 52 -18.94 17.85 -6.88
C ALA A 52 -18.02 16.72 -7.36
N GLY A 53 -16.80 16.66 -6.84
CA GLY A 53 -15.88 15.53 -7.04
C GLY A 53 -16.27 14.32 -6.17
N HIS A 54 -15.56 13.21 -6.34
CA HIS A 54 -15.82 11.98 -5.57
C HIS A 54 -15.71 12.18 -4.05
N VAL A 55 -14.71 12.96 -3.59
CA VAL A 55 -14.51 13.28 -2.17
C VAL A 55 -15.71 14.00 -1.60
N SER A 56 -16.21 15.02 -2.31
CA SER A 56 -17.38 15.77 -1.88
C SER A 56 -18.64 14.91 -1.78
N ILE A 57 -18.84 14.00 -2.74
CA ILE A 57 -19.99 13.08 -2.75
C ILE A 57 -19.93 12.08 -1.58
N GLU A 58 -18.74 11.50 -1.31
CA GLU A 58 -18.53 10.60 -0.17
C GLU A 58 -18.76 11.31 1.15
N ALA A 59 -18.29 12.57 1.29
CA ALA A 59 -18.48 13.37 2.49
C ALA A 59 -19.95 13.80 2.71
N ILE A 60 -20.71 14.08 1.64
CA ILE A 60 -22.17 14.29 1.75
C ILE A 60 -22.86 13.02 2.25
N CYS A 61 -22.49 11.83 1.75
CA CYS A 61 -23.02 10.57 2.26
C CYS A 61 -22.67 10.34 3.73
N ASP A 62 -21.45 10.65 4.14
CA ASP A 62 -20.99 10.54 5.52
C ASP A 62 -21.80 11.47 6.43
N ARG A 63 -22.01 12.71 6.00
CA ARG A 63 -22.85 13.67 6.72
C ARG A 63 -24.30 13.20 6.89
N VAL A 64 -24.90 12.61 5.84
CA VAL A 64 -26.26 12.06 5.93
C VAL A 64 -26.34 10.93 6.95
N VAL A 65 -25.34 10.06 6.99
CA VAL A 65 -25.22 8.96 7.97
C VAL A 65 -25.01 9.51 9.38
N GLY A 66 -24.10 10.48 9.55
CA GLY A 66 -23.78 11.12 10.83
C GLY A 66 -24.95 11.92 11.41
N ALA A 67 -25.68 12.67 10.58
CA ALA A 67 -26.84 13.45 11.01
C ALA A 67 -27.96 12.61 11.62
N LYS A 68 -28.02 11.33 11.30
CA LYS A 68 -28.97 10.36 11.88
C LYS A 68 -28.39 9.61 13.08
N GLU A 69 -27.23 10.00 13.60
CA GLU A 69 -26.52 9.32 14.69
C GLU A 69 -26.36 7.79 14.42
N GLY A 70 -26.16 7.44 13.17
CA GLY A 70 -26.07 6.05 12.72
C GLY A 70 -27.39 5.28 12.67
N ASN A 71 -28.53 5.92 12.95
CA ASN A 71 -29.85 5.30 12.83
C ASN A 71 -30.39 5.43 11.38
N ILE A 72 -29.87 4.56 10.52
CA ILE A 72 -30.14 4.53 9.07
C ILE A 72 -30.82 3.23 8.64
N GLY A 73 -31.77 2.79 9.44
CA GLY A 73 -32.54 1.56 9.18
C GLY A 73 -31.65 0.33 9.19
N ARG A 74 -31.80 -0.53 8.18
CA ARG A 74 -31.00 -1.78 8.03
C ARG A 74 -29.48 -1.56 7.93
N PHE A 75 -29.03 -0.38 7.61
CA PHE A 75 -27.61 -0.06 7.51
C PHE A 75 -26.98 0.36 8.85
N SER A 76 -27.79 0.57 9.91
CA SER A 76 -27.30 1.00 11.21
C SER A 76 -26.17 0.15 11.81
N PRO A 77 -26.15 -1.20 11.67
CA PRO A 77 -25.07 -2.02 12.19
C PRO A 77 -23.70 -1.81 11.54
N ILE A 78 -23.67 -1.12 10.39
CA ILE A 78 -22.44 -0.84 9.62
C ILE A 78 -22.24 0.66 9.37
N ALA A 79 -22.96 1.51 10.11
CA ALA A 79 -22.90 2.96 9.93
C ALA A 79 -21.50 3.56 10.15
N ASP A 80 -20.71 2.94 11.04
CA ASP A 80 -19.33 3.31 11.37
C ASP A 80 -18.28 2.73 10.40
N ARG A 81 -18.72 1.95 9.39
CA ARG A 81 -17.78 1.26 8.50
C ARG A 81 -17.38 2.13 7.30
N PRO A 82 -16.06 2.28 7.02
CA PRO A 82 -15.55 3.20 5.99
C PRO A 82 -16.05 2.89 4.57
N GLY A 83 -16.47 1.65 4.30
CA GLY A 83 -16.98 1.24 2.99
C GLY A 83 -18.43 1.64 2.71
N LEU A 84 -19.23 1.98 3.74
CA LEU A 84 -20.67 2.24 3.59
C LEU A 84 -20.90 3.52 2.77
N CYS A 85 -20.31 4.64 3.17
CA CYS A 85 -20.51 5.94 2.51
C CYS A 85 -20.12 5.87 1.03
N ARG A 86 -19.04 5.19 0.69
CA ARG A 86 -18.62 4.96 -0.70
C ARG A 86 -19.60 4.08 -1.46
N ALA A 87 -20.12 3.03 -0.83
CA ALA A 87 -21.10 2.14 -1.47
C ALA A 87 -22.42 2.88 -1.72
N LEU A 88 -22.91 3.65 -0.73
CA LEU A 88 -24.08 4.53 -0.86
C LEU A 88 -23.89 5.55 -1.98
N ALA A 89 -22.78 6.27 -2.00
CA ALA A 89 -22.43 7.26 -3.02
C ALA A 89 -22.52 6.66 -4.43
N ARG A 90 -21.98 5.47 -4.63
CA ARG A 90 -22.02 4.76 -5.92
C ARG A 90 -23.43 4.36 -6.32
N THR A 91 -24.21 3.79 -5.42
CA THR A 91 -25.58 3.35 -5.70
C THR A 91 -26.51 4.54 -5.95
N ILE A 92 -26.42 5.59 -5.14
CA ILE A 92 -27.23 6.82 -5.34
C ILE A 92 -26.86 7.49 -6.67
N ALA A 93 -25.56 7.57 -7.02
CA ALA A 93 -25.14 8.14 -8.30
C ALA A 93 -25.70 7.37 -9.48
N GLU A 94 -25.73 6.03 -9.45
CA GLU A 94 -26.35 5.20 -10.49
C GLU A 94 -27.86 5.50 -10.62
N LEU A 95 -28.59 5.49 -9.50
CA LEU A 95 -30.02 5.76 -9.48
C LEU A 95 -30.37 7.16 -10.03
N ARG A 96 -29.58 8.16 -9.67
CA ARG A 96 -29.75 9.55 -10.17
C ARG A 96 -29.42 9.66 -11.65
N MET A 97 -28.39 9.00 -12.14
CA MET A 97 -28.03 8.98 -13.57
C MET A 97 -29.08 8.22 -14.41
N GLU A 98 -29.77 7.25 -13.83
CA GLU A 98 -30.91 6.57 -14.47
C GLU A 98 -32.26 7.30 -14.25
N SER A 99 -32.23 8.47 -13.61
CA SER A 99 -33.41 9.31 -13.34
C SER A 99 -34.51 8.59 -12.54
N VAL A 100 -34.12 7.74 -11.60
CA VAL A 100 -35.04 7.01 -10.73
C VAL A 100 -35.67 7.96 -9.70
N ASP A 101 -36.99 7.94 -9.57
CA ASP A 101 -37.69 8.64 -8.49
C ASP A 101 -37.56 7.85 -7.19
N PHE A 102 -36.83 8.41 -6.22
CA PHE A 102 -36.55 7.74 -4.93
C PHE A 102 -37.83 7.39 -4.13
N LYS A 103 -38.91 8.13 -4.32
CA LYS A 103 -40.20 7.82 -3.71
C LYS A 103 -40.85 6.53 -4.24
N LYS A 104 -40.36 6.01 -5.34
CA LYS A 104 -40.80 4.75 -5.97
C LYS A 104 -39.87 3.58 -5.72
N LEU A 105 -38.79 3.77 -4.96
CA LEU A 105 -37.92 2.67 -4.54
C LEU A 105 -38.69 1.70 -3.63
N ASN A 106 -38.45 0.40 -3.79
CA ASN A 106 -38.96 -0.63 -2.89
C ASN A 106 -38.05 -0.87 -1.68
N ASP A 107 -37.35 0.15 -1.23
CA ASP A 107 -36.39 0.14 -0.15
C ASP A 107 -36.49 1.47 0.56
N ASP A 108 -37.27 1.51 1.61
CA ASP A 108 -37.59 2.75 2.33
C ASP A 108 -36.35 3.36 2.97
N ASP A 109 -35.45 2.54 3.52
CA ASP A 109 -34.21 3.00 4.15
C ASP A 109 -33.30 3.67 3.13
N LEU A 110 -33.08 3.04 1.97
CA LEU A 110 -32.29 3.61 0.90
C LEU A 110 -32.95 4.86 0.29
N ALA A 111 -34.28 4.86 0.16
CA ALA A 111 -35.04 5.99 -0.33
C ALA A 111 -34.88 7.22 0.58
N GLU A 112 -34.97 7.02 1.89
CA GLU A 112 -34.78 8.09 2.88
C GLU A 112 -33.37 8.68 2.81
N ILE A 113 -32.33 7.81 2.81
CA ILE A 113 -30.94 8.25 2.69
C ILE A 113 -30.71 9.01 1.38
N ALA A 114 -31.27 8.54 0.27
CA ALA A 114 -31.10 9.18 -1.05
C ALA A 114 -31.81 10.54 -1.13
N LEU A 115 -32.99 10.68 -0.49
CA LEU A 115 -33.70 11.97 -0.39
C LEU A 115 -32.93 12.96 0.52
N ASP A 116 -32.33 12.49 1.60
CA ASP A 116 -31.52 13.33 2.47
C ASP A 116 -30.21 13.71 1.77
N TYR A 117 -29.61 12.82 0.98
CA TYR A 117 -28.48 13.14 0.12
C TYR A 117 -28.81 14.30 -0.86
N GLU A 118 -29.98 14.31 -1.48
CA GLU A 118 -30.40 15.41 -2.36
C GLU A 118 -30.54 16.74 -1.62
N LYS A 119 -31.05 16.71 -0.38
CA LYS A 119 -31.16 17.89 0.46
C LYS A 119 -29.80 18.44 0.85
N GLU A 120 -28.90 17.56 1.32
CA GLU A 120 -27.54 17.95 1.72
C GLU A 120 -26.72 18.46 0.52
N LEU A 121 -26.87 17.84 -0.64
CA LEU A 121 -26.24 18.29 -1.87
C LEU A 121 -26.69 19.70 -2.27
N ALA A 122 -27.97 19.97 -2.14
CA ALA A 122 -28.54 21.29 -2.41
C ALA A 122 -28.11 22.34 -1.37
N LEU A 123 -28.07 21.98 -0.07
CA LEU A 123 -27.59 22.87 1.00
C LEU A 123 -26.09 23.20 0.84
N ALA A 124 -25.31 22.27 0.28
CA ALA A 124 -23.90 22.48 0.00
C ALA A 124 -23.63 23.25 -1.30
N GLU A 125 -24.68 23.64 -2.05
CA GLU A 125 -24.55 24.29 -3.36
C GLU A 125 -23.71 23.48 -4.35
N LEU A 126 -23.80 22.14 -4.30
CA LEU A 126 -23.03 21.22 -5.11
C LEU A 126 -23.87 20.62 -6.24
N ALA A 127 -23.22 20.38 -7.38
CA ALA A 127 -23.76 19.68 -8.52
C ALA A 127 -23.05 18.35 -8.71
N ASP A 128 -23.73 17.23 -8.43
CA ASP A 128 -23.24 15.91 -8.79
C ASP A 128 -23.37 15.68 -10.32
N ARG A 129 -22.84 14.52 -10.75
CA ARG A 129 -22.86 14.16 -12.17
C ARG A 129 -24.27 14.19 -12.80
N ALA A 130 -25.31 13.84 -12.03
CA ALA A 130 -26.68 13.85 -12.53
C ALA A 130 -27.20 15.26 -12.77
N ILE A 131 -26.87 16.23 -11.90
CA ILE A 131 -27.19 17.65 -12.08
C ILE A 131 -26.41 18.21 -13.25
N VAL A 132 -25.10 17.92 -13.36
CA VAL A 132 -24.26 18.36 -14.50
C VAL A 132 -24.87 17.91 -15.84
N PHE A 133 -25.26 16.64 -15.96
CA PHE A 133 -25.90 16.14 -17.20
C PHE A 133 -27.25 16.78 -17.43
N SER A 134 -28.05 17.05 -16.42
CA SER A 134 -29.35 17.74 -16.55
C SER A 134 -29.18 19.17 -17.03
N GLU A 135 -28.22 19.92 -16.50
CA GLU A 135 -27.91 21.28 -16.94
C GLU A 135 -27.35 21.28 -18.38
N ALA A 136 -26.51 20.29 -18.75
CA ALA A 136 -26.02 20.13 -20.11
C ALA A 136 -27.16 19.87 -21.10
N ILE A 137 -28.14 19.04 -20.75
CA ILE A 137 -29.35 18.79 -21.55
C ILE A 137 -30.15 20.07 -21.67
N ALA A 138 -30.38 20.81 -20.58
CA ALA A 138 -31.12 22.08 -20.64
C ALA A 138 -30.40 23.12 -21.51
N ALA A 139 -29.06 23.25 -21.37
CA ALA A 139 -28.26 24.14 -22.21
C ALA A 139 -28.31 23.75 -23.70
N THR A 140 -28.27 22.45 -24.01
CA THR A 140 -28.34 21.94 -25.38
C THR A 140 -29.71 22.22 -26.00
N ASN A 141 -30.79 22.06 -25.24
CA ASN A 141 -32.15 22.31 -25.70
C ASN A 141 -32.48 23.82 -25.80
N SER A 142 -31.63 24.68 -25.25
CA SER A 142 -31.84 26.12 -25.36
C SER A 142 -31.69 26.60 -26.80
N LYS A 143 -32.46 27.62 -27.20
CA LYS A 143 -32.38 28.23 -28.55
C LYS A 143 -31.14 29.12 -28.73
N SER A 144 -30.28 29.26 -27.76
CA SER A 144 -29.05 30.04 -27.83
C SER A 144 -28.06 29.40 -28.85
N LYS A 145 -27.45 30.21 -29.69
CA LYS A 145 -26.39 29.74 -30.59
C LYS A 145 -25.20 29.23 -29.75
N ASN A 146 -24.81 28.00 -29.97
CA ASN A 146 -23.60 27.41 -29.39
C ASN A 146 -22.77 26.82 -30.53
N PRO A 147 -21.65 27.47 -30.88
CA PRO A 147 -20.82 27.03 -32.01
C PRO A 147 -20.32 25.58 -31.88
N ALA A 148 -20.16 25.10 -30.66
CA ALA A 148 -19.72 23.73 -30.40
C ALA A 148 -20.78 22.66 -30.70
N LEU A 149 -22.07 23.03 -30.78
CA LEU A 149 -23.17 22.10 -31.03
C LEU A 149 -23.74 22.22 -32.46
N ASP A 150 -23.45 23.31 -33.15
CA ASP A 150 -23.95 23.58 -34.50
C ASP A 150 -23.00 23.02 -35.61
N ILE A 151 -22.28 21.96 -35.31
CA ILE A 151 -21.29 21.26 -36.15
C ILE A 151 -21.62 19.76 -36.24
N PRO A 152 -21.17 19.06 -37.30
CA PRO A 152 -21.32 17.62 -37.38
C PRO A 152 -20.68 16.90 -36.21
N VAL A 153 -21.31 15.86 -35.68
CA VAL A 153 -20.86 15.12 -34.49
C VAL A 153 -20.66 13.64 -34.86
N LEU A 154 -19.49 13.13 -34.49
CA LEU A 154 -19.18 11.71 -34.50
C LEU A 154 -19.11 11.19 -33.05
N PHE A 155 -20.03 10.30 -32.68
CA PHE A 155 -19.93 9.49 -31.46
C PHE A 155 -19.14 8.23 -31.80
N TYR A 156 -17.88 8.23 -31.41
CA TYR A 156 -16.93 7.18 -31.75
C TYR A 156 -16.82 6.19 -30.63
N ASP A 157 -17.50 5.07 -30.75
CA ASP A 157 -17.50 3.96 -29.79
C ASP A 157 -17.82 4.38 -28.33
N VAL A 158 -18.67 5.37 -28.13
CA VAL A 158 -19.09 5.88 -26.82
C VAL A 158 -19.99 4.88 -26.11
N ALA A 159 -19.72 4.60 -24.83
CA ALA A 159 -20.59 3.78 -24.01
C ALA A 159 -21.77 4.60 -23.44
N LEU A 160 -22.99 4.31 -23.87
CA LEU A 160 -24.20 4.92 -23.29
C LEU A 160 -24.67 4.12 -22.07
N SER A 161 -24.05 4.39 -20.93
CA SER A 161 -24.27 3.62 -19.71
C SER A 161 -25.47 4.07 -18.88
N SER A 162 -26.07 5.27 -19.13
CA SER A 162 -27.14 5.82 -18.31
C SER A 162 -28.22 6.55 -19.12
N ALA A 163 -29.41 6.73 -18.49
CA ALA A 163 -30.53 7.45 -19.11
C ALA A 163 -30.19 8.91 -19.38
N LYS A 164 -29.50 9.60 -18.46
CA LYS A 164 -29.09 11.00 -18.68
C LYS A 164 -28.06 11.14 -19.82
N ALA A 165 -27.16 10.17 -19.99
CA ALA A 165 -26.26 10.15 -21.14
C ALA A 165 -27.01 9.95 -22.45
N HIS A 166 -28.02 9.05 -22.48
CA HIS A 166 -28.91 8.88 -23.61
C HIS A 166 -29.66 10.19 -23.95
N ASP A 167 -30.23 10.88 -22.93
CA ASP A 167 -30.97 12.12 -23.15
C ASP A 167 -30.08 13.26 -23.65
N LEU A 168 -28.84 13.35 -23.18
CA LEU A 168 -27.86 14.30 -23.67
C LEU A 168 -27.51 14.04 -25.14
N VAL A 169 -27.23 12.78 -25.49
CA VAL A 169 -26.96 12.40 -26.87
C VAL A 169 -28.14 12.72 -27.77
N ARG A 170 -29.38 12.42 -27.34
CA ARG A 170 -30.60 12.77 -28.07
C ARG A 170 -30.74 14.28 -28.29
N ALA A 171 -30.44 15.09 -27.25
CA ALA A 171 -30.49 16.55 -27.37
C ALA A 171 -29.42 17.08 -28.34
N ILE A 172 -28.20 16.55 -28.27
CA ILE A 172 -27.12 16.92 -29.23
C ILE A 172 -27.50 16.52 -30.65
N ALA A 173 -28.00 15.31 -30.84
CA ALA A 173 -28.40 14.81 -32.17
C ALA A 173 -29.53 15.60 -32.81
N ALA A 174 -30.48 16.11 -32.01
CA ALA A 174 -31.56 16.97 -32.51
C ALA A 174 -31.07 18.34 -32.97
N ARG A 175 -29.87 18.74 -32.60
CA ARG A 175 -29.28 20.07 -32.92
C ARG A 175 -28.16 20.00 -33.95
N ALA A 176 -27.35 18.96 -33.91
CA ALA A 176 -26.23 18.77 -34.83
C ALA A 176 -26.74 18.63 -36.28
N PRO A 177 -26.07 19.27 -37.26
CA PRO A 177 -26.52 19.19 -38.70
C PRO A 177 -26.34 17.77 -39.27
N ASP A 178 -25.43 16.98 -38.75
CA ASP A 178 -25.20 15.60 -39.15
C ASP A 178 -24.59 14.81 -37.95
N VAL A 179 -24.99 13.54 -37.84
CA VAL A 179 -24.55 12.66 -36.73
C VAL A 179 -24.17 11.29 -37.27
N LEU A 180 -22.98 10.86 -36.94
CA LEU A 180 -22.51 9.52 -37.19
C LEU A 180 -22.18 8.82 -35.84
N VAL A 181 -22.57 7.56 -35.70
CA VAL A 181 -22.29 6.76 -34.51
C VAL A 181 -21.61 5.47 -34.91
N THR A 182 -20.55 5.10 -34.21
CA THR A 182 -19.97 3.75 -34.25
C THR A 182 -20.13 3.09 -32.90
N ILE A 183 -20.33 1.77 -32.88
CA ILE A 183 -20.54 0.99 -31.65
C ILE A 183 -19.75 -0.30 -31.79
N PRO A 184 -18.97 -0.73 -30.76
CA PRO A 184 -18.29 -2.00 -30.79
C PRO A 184 -19.29 -3.16 -30.83
N ALA A 185 -19.02 -4.18 -31.66
CA ALA A 185 -19.86 -5.37 -31.76
C ALA A 185 -20.06 -6.03 -30.39
N GLY A 186 -21.33 -6.27 -30.04
CA GLY A 186 -21.73 -6.87 -28.76
C GLY A 186 -21.98 -5.89 -27.61
N ASP A 187 -21.89 -4.57 -27.83
CA ASP A 187 -22.39 -3.56 -26.90
C ASP A 187 -23.88 -3.28 -27.13
N THR A 188 -24.72 -4.29 -26.88
CA THR A 188 -26.15 -4.24 -27.12
C THR A 188 -26.87 -3.16 -26.31
N ARG A 189 -26.31 -2.78 -25.10
CA ARG A 189 -26.88 -1.72 -24.28
C ARG A 189 -26.72 -0.35 -24.96
N SER A 190 -25.53 -0.02 -25.40
CA SER A 190 -25.28 1.24 -26.13
C SER A 190 -26.00 1.25 -27.46
N GLU A 191 -26.03 0.14 -28.18
CA GLU A 191 -26.78 -0.02 -29.44
C GLU A 191 -28.26 0.32 -29.27
N THR A 192 -28.95 -0.34 -28.33
CA THR A 192 -30.37 -0.07 -28.07
C THR A 192 -30.65 1.39 -27.71
N ARG A 193 -29.74 2.00 -26.88
CA ARG A 193 -29.91 3.39 -26.48
C ARG A 193 -29.65 4.38 -27.63
N PHE A 194 -28.64 4.13 -28.47
CA PHE A 194 -28.41 4.96 -29.66
C PHE A 194 -29.53 4.83 -30.69
N GLU A 195 -30.04 3.65 -30.94
CA GLU A 195 -31.19 3.42 -31.80
C GLU A 195 -32.44 4.21 -31.33
N LYS A 196 -32.73 4.15 -30.03
CA LYS A 196 -33.81 4.93 -29.41
C LYS A 196 -33.57 6.45 -29.49
N ALA A 197 -32.32 6.91 -29.26
CA ALA A 197 -31.99 8.33 -29.27
C ALA A 197 -32.09 8.96 -30.67
N LEU A 198 -31.68 8.22 -31.68
CA LEU A 198 -31.57 8.70 -33.05
C LEU A 198 -32.77 8.31 -33.94
N GLY A 199 -33.58 7.34 -33.50
CA GLY A 199 -34.71 6.82 -34.32
C GLY A 199 -34.26 6.05 -35.55
N VAL A 200 -33.08 5.42 -35.52
CA VAL A 200 -32.49 4.67 -36.63
C VAL A 200 -32.12 3.26 -36.16
N THR A 201 -31.97 2.34 -37.11
CA THR A 201 -31.46 0.98 -36.85
C THR A 201 -29.97 0.89 -37.16
N THR A 202 -29.25 0.17 -36.31
CA THR A 202 -27.83 -0.09 -36.52
C THR A 202 -27.57 -0.93 -37.74
N LYS A 203 -26.48 -0.69 -38.44
CA LYS A 203 -26.02 -1.53 -39.55
C LYS A 203 -24.70 -2.19 -39.15
N ASP A 204 -24.67 -3.51 -39.27
CA ASP A 204 -23.42 -4.23 -39.12
C ASP A 204 -22.47 -3.87 -40.27
N LEU A 205 -21.26 -3.45 -39.90
CA LEU A 205 -20.16 -3.35 -40.83
C LEU A 205 -19.60 -4.75 -41.05
N PRO A 206 -19.23 -5.11 -42.33
CA PRO A 206 -18.63 -6.40 -42.55
C PRO A 206 -17.39 -6.56 -41.70
N GLY A 207 -17.33 -7.67 -40.97
CA GLY A 207 -16.21 -8.01 -40.10
C GLY A 207 -14.89 -8.10 -40.84
N GLY A 208 -13.80 -8.12 -40.17
CA GLY A 208 -12.44 -8.17 -40.74
C GLY A 208 -12.26 -9.37 -41.64
N ALA A 209 -12.34 -9.10 -42.93
CA ALA A 209 -12.51 -10.08 -43.98
C ALA A 209 -11.46 -11.18 -43.99
N GLY A 210 -11.90 -12.41 -43.77
CA GLY A 210 -11.25 -13.61 -44.31
C GLY A 210 -9.98 -14.10 -43.62
N ASN A 211 -9.32 -13.30 -42.75
CA ASN A 211 -8.13 -13.76 -42.01
C ASN A 211 -8.51 -14.53 -40.72
N PRO A 212 -7.65 -15.40 -40.22
CA PRO A 212 -7.95 -16.18 -39.00
C PRO A 212 -8.29 -15.34 -37.79
N LEU A 213 -7.63 -14.19 -37.59
CA LEU A 213 -7.86 -13.27 -36.48
C LEU A 213 -9.26 -12.64 -36.56
N GLY A 214 -9.65 -12.13 -37.76
CA GLY A 214 -10.97 -11.56 -37.94
C GLY A 214 -12.09 -12.57 -37.72
N ARG A 215 -11.93 -13.81 -38.22
CA ARG A 215 -12.89 -14.88 -37.92
C ARG A 215 -13.03 -15.16 -36.43
N MET A 216 -11.91 -15.21 -35.68
CA MET A 216 -11.94 -15.37 -34.23
C MET A 216 -12.67 -14.20 -33.55
N GLN A 217 -12.39 -12.96 -33.93
CA GLN A 217 -13.02 -11.75 -33.38
C GLN A 217 -14.54 -11.77 -33.62
N ASP A 218 -14.99 -12.12 -34.82
CA ASP A 218 -16.40 -12.19 -35.18
C ASP A 218 -17.17 -13.31 -34.45
N ASN A 219 -16.50 -14.42 -34.16
CA ASN A 219 -17.09 -15.57 -33.50
C ASN A 219 -17.01 -15.57 -31.96
N LEU A 220 -16.31 -14.62 -31.37
CA LEU A 220 -16.15 -14.54 -29.93
C LEU A 220 -17.52 -14.33 -29.24
N PHE A 221 -17.93 -15.26 -28.39
CA PHE A 221 -19.25 -15.31 -27.72
C PHE A 221 -20.48 -15.31 -28.68
N SER A 222 -20.31 -15.70 -29.94
CA SER A 222 -21.42 -15.74 -30.89
C SER A 222 -22.46 -16.84 -30.62
N GLY A 223 -22.11 -17.85 -29.80
CA GLY A 223 -22.98 -19.01 -29.55
C GLY A 223 -23.26 -19.91 -30.76
N VAL A 224 -22.74 -19.56 -31.92
CA VAL A 224 -22.94 -20.32 -33.17
C VAL A 224 -21.79 -21.32 -33.32
N ALA A 225 -22.11 -22.60 -33.47
CA ALA A 225 -21.13 -23.60 -33.90
C ALA A 225 -20.82 -23.41 -35.40
N PHE A 226 -19.56 -23.18 -35.70
CA PHE A 226 -19.13 -23.11 -37.12
C PHE A 226 -18.09 -24.21 -37.41
N LYS A 227 -18.06 -24.68 -38.61
CA LYS A 227 -17.04 -25.63 -39.07
C LYS A 227 -15.92 -24.85 -39.73
N VAL A 228 -14.73 -24.93 -39.17
CA VAL A 228 -13.52 -24.48 -39.89
C VAL A 228 -13.22 -25.50 -40.96
N SER A 229 -13.22 -25.08 -42.23
CA SER A 229 -12.80 -25.97 -43.33
C SER A 229 -11.33 -26.30 -43.12
N SER A 230 -10.99 -27.55 -43.36
CA SER A 230 -9.64 -28.09 -43.18
C SER A 230 -8.57 -27.44 -44.08
N SER A 231 -8.96 -26.59 -45.01
CA SER A 231 -8.09 -25.76 -45.85
C SER A 231 -7.63 -24.46 -45.20
N GLY A 232 -8.03 -24.16 -43.96
CA GLY A 232 -7.70 -22.93 -43.25
C GLY A 232 -6.88 -23.10 -41.95
N VAL A 233 -6.43 -24.31 -41.64
CA VAL A 233 -5.41 -24.54 -40.61
C VAL A 233 -4.06 -24.29 -41.28
N GLU A 234 -3.56 -23.07 -41.22
CA GLU A 234 -2.16 -22.80 -41.51
C GLU A 234 -1.34 -23.53 -40.44
N ILE A 235 -0.76 -24.64 -40.84
CA ILE A 235 0.31 -25.29 -40.10
C ILE A 235 1.44 -24.28 -40.01
N GLU A 236 1.92 -24.03 -38.82
CA GLU A 236 3.09 -23.19 -38.56
C GLU A 236 4.21 -23.59 -39.51
N THR A 237 4.40 -22.83 -40.57
CA THR A 237 5.65 -22.85 -41.33
C THR A 237 6.62 -21.94 -40.59
N GLU A 238 7.85 -22.45 -40.35
CA GLU A 238 8.92 -21.63 -39.77
C GLU A 238 8.99 -20.27 -40.47
N GLY A 239 8.60 -19.20 -39.76
CA GLY A 239 8.68 -17.82 -40.23
C GLY A 239 7.37 -17.02 -40.22
N ASN A 240 6.17 -17.60 -40.06
CA ASN A 240 4.92 -16.85 -39.93
C ASN A 240 4.29 -17.10 -38.56
N PRO A 241 4.38 -16.12 -37.61
CA PRO A 241 3.87 -16.31 -36.27
C PRO A 241 2.34 -16.45 -36.26
N SER A 242 1.82 -17.35 -35.43
CA SER A 242 0.39 -17.56 -35.24
C SER A 242 -0.32 -16.24 -34.90
N HIS A 243 -1.52 -15.99 -35.47
CA HIS A 243 -2.32 -14.80 -35.15
C HIS A 243 -2.85 -14.79 -33.71
N THR A 244 -2.87 -15.94 -33.06
CA THR A 244 -3.33 -16.10 -31.67
C THR A 244 -2.37 -17.00 -30.92
N GLU A 245 -1.76 -16.48 -29.89
CA GLU A 245 -0.83 -17.20 -28.99
C GLU A 245 -1.41 -17.27 -27.58
N ILE A 246 -1.14 -18.38 -26.89
CA ILE A 246 -1.53 -18.56 -25.49
C ILE A 246 -0.29 -18.90 -24.68
N LEU A 247 -0.10 -18.19 -23.56
CA LEU A 247 1.03 -18.34 -22.67
C LEU A 247 0.56 -18.75 -21.28
N SER A 248 1.35 -19.54 -20.58
CA SER A 248 1.14 -19.79 -19.16
C SER A 248 2.41 -19.50 -18.38
N ALA A 249 2.32 -18.61 -17.39
CA ALA A 249 3.43 -18.20 -16.55
C ALA A 249 3.32 -18.73 -15.11
N PRO A 250 4.41 -18.86 -14.36
CA PRO A 250 4.37 -19.32 -12.97
C PRO A 250 3.56 -18.41 -12.03
N GLY A 251 3.54 -17.11 -12.30
CA GLY A 251 2.81 -16.09 -11.53
C GLY A 251 2.78 -14.77 -12.27
N GLU A 252 2.08 -13.78 -11.73
CA GLU A 252 1.80 -12.49 -12.36
C GLU A 252 3.08 -11.72 -12.71
N SER A 253 4.06 -11.70 -11.80
CA SER A 253 5.34 -11.03 -12.03
C SER A 253 6.11 -11.63 -13.20
N ARG A 254 6.18 -12.97 -13.28
CA ARG A 254 6.88 -13.65 -14.39
C ARG A 254 6.11 -13.53 -15.70
N GLU A 255 4.78 -13.49 -15.64
CA GLU A 255 3.92 -13.20 -16.79
C GLU A 255 4.27 -11.84 -17.41
N CYS A 256 4.37 -10.79 -16.59
CA CYS A 256 4.74 -9.44 -17.04
C CYS A 256 6.16 -9.37 -17.64
N VAL A 257 7.13 -10.07 -17.04
CA VAL A 257 8.49 -10.19 -17.60
C VAL A 257 8.47 -10.86 -18.98
N GLU A 258 7.67 -11.91 -19.15
CA GLU A 258 7.54 -12.59 -20.43
C GLU A 258 6.84 -11.73 -21.48
N VAL A 259 5.82 -10.98 -21.09
CA VAL A 259 5.18 -9.99 -21.96
C VAL A 259 6.19 -8.94 -22.42
N ALA A 260 7.01 -8.40 -21.52
CA ALA A 260 8.07 -7.43 -21.87
C ALA A 260 9.07 -8.04 -22.86
N ARG A 261 9.49 -9.29 -22.65
CA ARG A 261 10.37 -10.02 -23.59
C ARG A 261 9.74 -10.15 -24.97
N ARG A 262 8.44 -10.46 -25.05
CA ARG A 262 7.75 -10.58 -26.34
C ARG A 262 7.54 -9.22 -27.01
N ILE A 263 7.33 -8.15 -26.24
CA ILE A 263 7.29 -6.78 -26.79
C ILE A 263 8.62 -6.43 -27.44
N LEU A 264 9.75 -6.75 -26.82
CA LEU A 264 11.07 -6.54 -27.42
C LEU A 264 11.24 -7.36 -28.73
N ARG A 265 10.82 -8.63 -28.74
CA ARG A 265 10.83 -9.44 -29.97
C ARG A 265 9.94 -8.86 -31.07
N GLU A 266 8.77 -8.30 -30.74
CA GLU A 266 7.92 -7.59 -31.72
C GLU A 266 8.61 -6.33 -32.25
N ALA A 267 9.28 -5.57 -31.40
CA ALA A 267 10.04 -4.41 -31.81
C ALA A 267 11.22 -4.78 -32.74
N GLU A 268 11.93 -5.89 -32.45
CA GLU A 268 12.95 -6.45 -33.33
C GLU A 268 12.41 -6.86 -34.70
N ARG A 269 11.15 -7.30 -34.77
CA ARG A 269 10.42 -7.60 -36.01
C ARG A 269 9.94 -6.35 -36.75
N GLY A 270 10.19 -5.17 -36.17
CA GLY A 270 9.83 -3.86 -36.75
C GLY A 270 8.44 -3.35 -36.37
N THR A 271 7.78 -3.93 -35.37
CA THR A 271 6.51 -3.41 -34.85
C THR A 271 6.80 -2.20 -33.94
N PRO A 272 6.29 -1.00 -34.24
CA PRO A 272 6.49 0.18 -33.40
C PRO A 272 5.85 -0.01 -32.03
N PHE A 273 6.45 0.54 -30.97
CA PHE A 273 5.92 0.43 -29.60
C PHE A 273 4.50 1.01 -29.47
N ASP A 274 4.18 2.10 -30.15
CA ASP A 274 2.85 2.71 -30.11
C ASP A 274 1.76 1.92 -30.89
N SER A 275 2.18 0.87 -31.59
CA SER A 275 1.29 -0.12 -32.24
C SER A 275 1.11 -1.39 -31.37
N ILE A 276 1.58 -1.39 -30.12
CA ILE A 276 1.47 -2.50 -29.17
C ILE A 276 0.65 -2.06 -27.95
N ALA A 277 -0.28 -2.92 -27.51
CA ALA A 277 -1.04 -2.71 -26.28
C ALA A 277 -0.91 -3.90 -25.32
N VAL A 278 -0.92 -3.61 -24.03
CA VAL A 278 -1.06 -4.58 -22.93
C VAL A 278 -2.33 -4.28 -22.17
N VAL A 279 -3.21 -5.25 -22.07
CA VAL A 279 -4.56 -5.12 -21.49
C VAL A 279 -4.66 -5.99 -20.27
N ALA A 280 -4.86 -5.37 -19.11
CA ALA A 280 -5.08 -6.06 -17.83
C ALA A 280 -6.49 -5.72 -17.30
N ARG A 281 -7.34 -6.73 -17.11
CA ARG A 281 -8.68 -6.51 -16.52
C ARG A 281 -8.62 -6.18 -15.05
N SER A 282 -7.66 -6.76 -14.33
CA SER A 282 -7.36 -6.50 -12.91
C SER A 282 -6.11 -5.64 -12.80
N ALA A 283 -6.23 -4.36 -13.18
CA ALA A 283 -5.09 -3.44 -13.20
C ALA A 283 -4.39 -3.31 -11.83
N ALA A 284 -5.12 -3.44 -10.71
CA ALA A 284 -4.53 -3.36 -9.37
C ALA A 284 -3.49 -4.46 -9.12
N GLU A 285 -3.73 -5.67 -9.61
CA GLU A 285 -2.81 -6.80 -9.44
C GLU A 285 -1.62 -6.76 -10.43
N TYR A 286 -1.82 -6.22 -11.62
CA TYR A 286 -0.81 -6.25 -12.69
C TYR A 286 0.06 -4.99 -12.78
N ARG A 287 -0.44 -3.84 -12.30
CA ARG A 287 0.20 -2.53 -12.55
C ARG A 287 1.63 -2.47 -12.06
N ALA A 288 1.89 -2.86 -10.82
CA ALA A 288 3.23 -2.83 -10.23
C ALA A 288 4.21 -3.73 -11.00
N HIS A 289 3.75 -4.91 -11.40
CA HIS A 289 4.55 -5.86 -12.17
C HIS A 289 4.83 -5.37 -13.60
N LEU A 290 3.85 -4.74 -14.25
CA LEU A 290 4.03 -4.14 -15.58
C LEU A 290 4.97 -2.93 -15.54
N VAL A 291 4.83 -2.06 -14.53
CA VAL A 291 5.75 -0.92 -14.34
C VAL A 291 7.19 -1.42 -14.20
N GLU A 292 7.42 -2.41 -13.34
CA GLU A 292 8.76 -2.95 -13.11
C GLU A 292 9.31 -3.69 -14.34
N ALA A 293 8.49 -4.51 -15.01
CA ALA A 293 8.93 -5.24 -16.19
C ALA A 293 9.28 -4.30 -17.36
N THR A 294 8.46 -3.28 -17.62
CA THR A 294 8.72 -2.29 -18.69
C THR A 294 9.92 -1.41 -18.35
N ARG A 295 10.09 -1.00 -17.06
CA ARG A 295 11.27 -0.25 -16.60
C ARG A 295 12.55 -1.04 -16.80
N ARG A 296 12.59 -2.31 -16.38
CA ARG A 296 13.74 -3.20 -16.56
C ARG A 296 14.10 -3.38 -18.02
N ALA A 297 13.10 -3.64 -18.84
CA ALA A 297 13.26 -3.83 -20.29
C ALA A 297 13.50 -2.53 -21.06
N GLN A 298 13.53 -1.37 -20.41
CA GLN A 298 13.63 -0.04 -21.00
C GLN A 298 12.57 0.22 -22.10
N ILE A 299 11.40 -0.41 -21.95
CA ILE A 299 10.27 -0.22 -22.86
C ILE A 299 9.54 1.07 -22.48
N PRO A 300 9.43 2.06 -23.38
CA PRO A 300 8.61 3.23 -23.14
C PRO A 300 7.15 2.81 -23.02
N ALA A 301 6.54 3.08 -21.86
CA ALA A 301 5.17 2.67 -21.56
C ALA A 301 4.26 3.87 -21.24
N PHE A 302 3.05 3.84 -21.75
CA PHE A 302 1.98 4.77 -21.46
C PHE A 302 0.86 4.04 -20.70
N PHE A 303 0.71 4.36 -19.40
CA PHE A 303 -0.36 3.82 -18.56
C PHE A 303 -1.59 4.72 -18.67
N ALA A 304 -2.66 4.25 -19.30
CA ALA A 304 -3.85 5.06 -19.63
C ALA A 304 -4.49 5.75 -18.42
N ARG A 305 -4.43 5.10 -17.24
CA ARG A 305 -4.95 5.64 -15.98
C ARG A 305 -3.86 6.09 -15.02
N GLY A 306 -2.66 6.37 -15.54
CA GLY A 306 -1.50 6.71 -14.74
C GLY A 306 -0.99 5.55 -13.88
N VAL A 307 0.09 5.83 -13.15
CA VAL A 307 0.70 4.88 -12.22
C VAL A 307 0.32 5.28 -10.80
N ARG A 308 -0.36 4.37 -10.09
CA ARG A 308 -0.56 4.57 -8.66
C ARG A 308 0.73 4.24 -7.93
N ARG A 309 1.26 5.22 -7.25
CA ARG A 309 2.37 5.04 -6.31
C ARG A 309 1.88 5.37 -4.92
N PRO A 310 2.37 4.66 -3.88
CA PRO A 310 2.17 5.15 -2.53
C PRO A 310 2.83 6.54 -2.47
N ASP A 311 2.06 7.57 -2.14
CA ASP A 311 2.64 8.89 -1.92
C ASP A 311 3.22 8.97 -0.51
N PRO A 312 4.52 9.15 -0.34
CA PRO A 312 5.12 9.33 0.97
C PRO A 312 4.50 10.48 1.77
N ALA A 313 4.24 11.63 1.13
CA ALA A 313 3.65 12.79 1.77
C ALA A 313 2.21 12.54 2.23
N GLY A 314 1.38 11.94 1.38
CA GLY A 314 0.01 11.58 1.76
C GLY A 314 -0.03 10.54 2.87
N ARG A 315 0.85 9.52 2.84
CA ARG A 315 0.99 8.53 3.91
C ARG A 315 1.49 9.17 5.21
N ALA A 316 2.41 10.13 5.12
CA ALA A 316 2.92 10.85 6.27
C ALA A 316 1.80 11.65 6.97
N LEU A 317 0.96 12.36 6.21
CA LEU A 317 -0.21 13.02 6.79
C LEU A 317 -1.21 12.01 7.38
N ALA A 318 -1.50 10.91 6.69
CA ALA A 318 -2.39 9.86 7.20
C ALA A 318 -1.85 9.24 8.51
N ALA A 319 -0.54 9.04 8.64
CA ALA A 319 0.10 8.60 9.88
C ALA A 319 -0.07 9.62 11.02
N LEU A 320 0.07 10.92 10.74
CA LEU A 320 -0.17 11.99 11.73
C LEU A 320 -1.65 12.07 12.15
N LEU A 321 -2.60 11.93 11.21
CA LEU A 321 -4.03 11.85 11.54
C LEU A 321 -4.34 10.62 12.40
N SER A 322 -3.70 9.48 12.10
CA SER A 322 -3.81 8.27 12.92
C SER A 322 -3.16 8.46 14.29
N CYS A 323 -2.04 9.19 14.37
CA CYS A 323 -1.40 9.57 15.63
C CYS A 323 -2.37 10.37 16.53
N ALA A 324 -3.06 11.36 15.96
CA ALA A 324 -4.06 12.15 16.70
C ALA A 324 -5.24 11.29 17.15
N ALA A 325 -5.79 10.45 16.27
CA ALA A 325 -6.93 9.58 16.56
C ALA A 325 -6.62 8.53 17.66
N GLU A 326 -5.38 8.06 17.71
CA GLU A 326 -4.89 7.11 18.74
C GLU A 326 -4.39 7.82 20.01
N GLY A 327 -4.67 9.12 20.19
CA GLY A 327 -4.28 9.89 21.37
C GLY A 327 -2.80 10.21 21.45
N MET A 328 -2.20 10.67 20.37
CA MET A 328 -0.78 10.99 20.21
C MET A 328 0.13 9.76 20.32
N SER A 329 -0.20 8.73 19.54
CA SER A 329 0.55 7.46 19.49
C SER A 329 1.98 7.67 18.99
N ALA A 330 2.97 7.28 19.79
CA ALA A 330 4.39 7.33 19.39
C ALA A 330 4.70 6.43 18.20
N ARG A 331 4.02 5.27 18.09
CA ARG A 331 4.16 4.36 16.95
C ARG A 331 3.76 5.03 15.63
N ARG A 332 2.62 5.73 15.62
CA ARG A 332 2.16 6.45 14.43
C ARG A 332 3.04 7.64 14.09
N PHE A 333 3.57 8.28 15.11
CA PHE A 333 4.56 9.33 14.91
C PHE A 333 5.87 8.78 14.35
N ALA A 334 6.34 7.61 14.83
CA ALA A 334 7.52 6.94 14.26
C ALA A 334 7.28 6.49 12.81
N GLU A 335 6.06 6.06 12.45
CA GLU A 335 5.67 5.78 11.06
C GLU A 335 5.84 7.03 10.19
N TYR A 336 5.33 8.18 10.64
CA TYR A 336 5.55 9.47 9.96
C TYR A 336 7.05 9.78 9.76
N LEU A 337 7.86 9.63 10.81
CA LEU A 337 9.31 9.88 10.76
C LEU A 337 10.04 9.00 9.74
N SER A 338 9.53 7.81 9.45
CA SER A 338 10.17 6.81 8.58
C SER A 338 9.87 6.98 7.08
N LEU A 339 8.95 7.89 6.71
CA LEU A 339 8.48 8.00 5.32
C LEU A 339 9.35 8.89 4.42
N GLY A 340 10.38 9.54 4.96
CA GLY A 340 11.32 10.36 4.17
C GLY A 340 10.76 11.70 3.69
N GLU A 341 9.66 12.17 4.30
CA GLU A 341 8.95 13.42 3.94
C GLU A 341 9.04 14.51 5.01
N LEU A 342 10.06 14.43 5.86
CA LEU A 342 10.25 15.44 6.90
C LEU A 342 10.70 16.78 6.28
N PRO A 343 10.11 17.90 6.68
CA PRO A 343 10.53 19.21 6.23
C PRO A 343 11.89 19.56 6.82
N ASP A 344 12.63 20.43 6.17
CA ASP A 344 13.87 20.98 6.71
C ASP A 344 13.56 21.73 8.02
N ALA A 345 14.27 21.38 9.09
CA ALA A 345 14.12 22.06 10.37
C ALA A 345 14.72 23.46 10.33
N THR A 346 14.15 24.37 11.10
CA THR A 346 14.69 25.72 11.34
C THR A 346 16.04 25.65 12.06
N GLU A 347 16.73 26.77 12.19
CA GLU A 347 18.00 26.85 12.98
C GLU A 347 17.80 26.43 14.45
N ALA A 348 16.60 26.64 15.00
CA ALA A 348 16.25 26.22 16.36
C ALA A 348 15.91 24.72 16.46
N GLY A 349 15.92 23.98 15.31
CA GLY A 349 15.55 22.58 15.25
C GLY A 349 14.02 22.33 15.25
N GLU A 350 13.21 23.36 15.10
CA GLU A 350 11.75 23.28 15.04
C GLU A 350 11.27 23.01 13.60
N PRO A 351 10.05 22.45 13.43
CA PRO A 351 9.41 22.38 12.11
C PRO A 351 9.24 23.81 11.51
N PRO A 352 9.16 23.93 10.18
CA PRO A 352 8.94 25.23 9.54
C PRO A 352 7.63 25.88 10.00
N PRO A 353 7.48 27.21 9.89
CA PRO A 353 6.24 27.88 10.18
C PRO A 353 5.13 27.41 9.23
N ALA A 354 3.91 27.31 9.75
CA ALA A 354 2.77 26.94 8.93
C ALA A 354 2.46 28.05 7.92
N LEU A 355 2.16 27.68 6.68
CA LEU A 355 1.67 28.60 5.67
C LEU A 355 0.16 28.87 5.88
N THR A 356 -0.27 30.08 5.52
CA THR A 356 -1.70 30.38 5.46
C THR A 356 -2.37 29.69 4.28
N ALA A 357 -3.70 29.53 4.32
CA ALA A 357 -4.44 28.88 3.24
C ALA A 357 -4.29 29.58 1.86
N SER A 358 -3.96 30.87 1.86
CA SER A 358 -3.68 31.63 0.63
C SER A 358 -2.25 31.42 0.11
N GLU A 359 -1.26 31.22 0.97
CA GLU A 359 0.12 30.97 0.63
C GLU A 359 0.36 29.50 0.21
N GLY A 360 -0.42 28.56 0.79
CA GLY A 360 -0.37 27.14 0.47
C GLY A 360 -1.43 26.70 -0.55
N PHE A 361 -1.91 27.61 -1.43
CA PHE A 361 -2.91 27.25 -2.43
C PHE A 361 -2.30 26.32 -3.48
N SER A 362 -2.88 25.15 -3.62
CA SER A 362 -2.66 24.22 -4.74
C SER A 362 -4.00 23.98 -5.44
N PRO A 363 -4.05 24.01 -6.78
CA PRO A 363 -5.31 23.76 -7.50
C PRO A 363 -5.79 22.32 -7.19
N PRO A 364 -7.11 22.12 -7.08
CA PRO A 364 -7.67 20.80 -6.81
C PRO A 364 -7.33 19.84 -7.96
N ASP A 365 -6.95 18.62 -7.60
CA ASP A 365 -6.76 17.52 -8.55
C ASP A 365 -8.13 16.89 -8.84
N ASP A 366 -8.92 17.52 -9.70
CA ASP A 366 -10.30 17.13 -9.99
C ASP A 366 -10.39 16.35 -11.29
N GLU A 367 -10.78 15.06 -11.20
CA GLU A 367 -11.06 14.20 -12.34
C GLU A 367 -12.32 14.61 -13.13
N MET A 368 -13.21 15.40 -12.51
CA MET A 368 -14.48 15.86 -13.11
C MET A 368 -14.32 17.13 -13.93
N LEU A 369 -13.39 18.00 -13.55
CA LEU A 369 -13.04 19.15 -14.35
C LEU A 369 -11.91 18.71 -15.30
N PRO A 370 -12.19 18.47 -16.59
CA PRO A 370 -11.09 18.37 -17.52
C PRO A 370 -10.32 19.69 -17.34
N SER A 371 -9.02 19.62 -17.03
CA SER A 371 -8.18 20.80 -17.10
C SER A 371 -8.41 21.36 -18.49
N ALA A 372 -9.21 22.43 -18.57
CA ALA A 372 -9.65 23.01 -19.83
C ALA A 372 -8.45 23.54 -20.62
N ILE A 373 -7.28 23.41 -20.03
CA ILE A 373 -5.99 23.77 -20.60
C ILE A 373 -4.98 22.67 -20.24
N GLU A 374 -5.20 21.45 -20.72
CA GLU A 374 -4.04 20.64 -21.06
C GLU A 374 -3.37 21.32 -22.23
N ARG A 375 -2.42 22.16 -21.89
CA ARG A 375 -1.55 22.83 -22.85
C ARG A 375 -0.90 21.73 -23.69
N GLU A 376 -1.19 21.70 -24.98
CA GLU A 376 -0.43 20.94 -25.97
C GLU A 376 1.03 21.45 -26.09
N ILE A 377 1.45 22.31 -25.19
CA ILE A 377 2.80 22.83 -25.11
C ILE A 377 3.55 21.93 -24.15
N ASP A 378 4.43 21.11 -24.69
CA ASP A 378 5.55 20.48 -23.98
C ASP A 378 6.39 21.60 -23.37
N VAL A 379 6.04 22.05 -22.22
CA VAL A 379 6.98 22.73 -21.34
C VAL A 379 7.81 21.58 -20.74
N PRO A 380 9.14 21.52 -21.01
CA PRO A 380 10.01 20.63 -20.26
C PRO A 380 9.68 20.84 -18.79
N ASP A 381 9.73 19.79 -18.01
CA ASP A 381 9.32 19.78 -16.61
C ASP A 381 10.25 20.72 -15.82
N LEU A 382 10.01 22.04 -15.97
CA LEU A 382 10.67 23.11 -15.20
C LEU A 382 10.43 22.91 -13.69
N GLU A 383 9.37 22.17 -13.34
CA GLU A 383 9.08 21.81 -11.95
C GLU A 383 10.07 20.77 -11.41
N GLU A 384 10.59 19.86 -12.23
CA GLU A 384 11.64 18.92 -11.82
C GLU A 384 13.01 19.60 -11.67
N GLU A 385 13.32 20.61 -12.49
CA GLU A 385 14.54 21.42 -12.35
C GLU A 385 14.47 22.37 -11.16
N ILE A 386 13.31 22.98 -10.87
CA ILE A 386 13.12 23.87 -9.70
C ILE A 386 13.14 23.08 -8.39
N ARG A 387 12.67 21.82 -8.39
CA ARG A 387 12.72 20.92 -7.22
C ARG A 387 14.15 20.50 -6.84
N ASN A 388 15.09 20.56 -7.76
CA ASN A 388 16.49 20.16 -7.55
C ASN A 388 17.43 21.34 -7.28
N GLU A 389 16.95 22.57 -7.16
CA GLU A 389 17.79 23.66 -6.70
C GLU A 389 18.13 23.46 -5.21
N PRO A 390 19.43 23.33 -4.85
CA PRO A 390 19.81 23.23 -3.46
C PRO A 390 19.40 24.52 -2.74
N SER A 391 18.70 24.38 -1.62
CA SER A 391 18.33 25.48 -0.74
C SER A 391 19.56 26.37 -0.49
N PRO A 392 19.46 27.70 -0.63
CA PRO A 392 20.59 28.62 -0.49
C PRO A 392 21.21 28.69 0.93
N PHE A 393 20.65 27.96 1.90
CA PHE A 393 21.18 27.88 3.25
C PHE A 393 22.03 26.63 3.44
N VAL A 394 23.34 26.77 3.26
CA VAL A 394 24.33 25.73 3.62
C VAL A 394 24.65 25.82 5.12
N ALA A 395 23.79 25.28 5.97
CA ALA A 395 24.20 24.92 7.32
C ALA A 395 25.05 23.64 7.29
N ASP A 396 26.04 23.51 8.19
CA ASP A 396 26.92 22.34 8.27
C ASP A 396 26.06 21.06 8.37
N PRO A 397 26.22 20.07 7.47
CA PRO A 397 25.44 18.83 7.47
C PRO A 397 25.45 18.09 8.81
N LYS A 398 26.50 18.30 9.63
CA LYS A 398 26.62 17.67 10.95
C LYS A 398 25.70 18.24 12.03
N THR A 399 25.13 19.41 11.82
CA THR A 399 24.28 20.10 12.78
C THR A 399 22.78 19.98 12.47
N ARG A 400 22.41 19.54 11.28
CA ARG A 400 21.02 19.39 10.87
C ARG A 400 20.36 18.15 11.48
N ALA A 401 19.16 18.32 12.03
CA ALA A 401 18.34 17.20 12.51
C ALA A 401 17.73 16.40 11.35
N VAL A 402 17.43 17.07 10.24
CA VAL A 402 16.82 16.49 9.03
C VAL A 402 17.73 16.74 7.83
N ILE A 403 17.99 15.71 7.03
CA ILE A 403 18.76 15.75 5.78
C ILE A 403 17.93 15.03 4.71
N ASP A 404 17.62 15.73 3.62
CA ASP A 404 16.88 15.19 2.47
C ASP A 404 15.58 14.43 2.85
N GLY A 405 14.75 15.04 3.68
CA GLY A 405 13.48 14.47 4.10
C GLY A 405 13.59 13.35 5.12
N SER A 406 14.80 13.02 5.58
CA SER A 406 15.04 11.97 6.56
C SER A 406 15.78 12.53 7.77
N LEU A 407 15.55 11.94 8.93
CA LEU A 407 16.33 12.25 10.13
C LEU A 407 17.79 11.87 9.94
N HIS A 408 18.69 12.64 10.52
CA HIS A 408 20.13 12.35 10.50
C HIS A 408 20.43 10.96 11.09
N GLU A 409 19.70 10.56 12.14
CA GLU A 409 19.85 9.27 12.83
C GLU A 409 18.45 8.69 13.19
N PRO A 410 17.64 8.23 12.23
CA PRO A 410 16.24 7.85 12.46
C PRO A 410 16.08 6.72 13.49
N ALA A 411 16.97 5.73 13.48
CA ALA A 411 16.95 4.63 14.45
C ALA A 411 17.19 5.08 15.89
N GLN A 412 17.87 6.19 16.10
CA GLN A 412 18.12 6.75 17.42
C GLN A 412 16.86 7.41 18.01
N TRP A 413 16.09 8.12 17.20
CA TRP A 413 14.87 8.77 17.67
C TRP A 413 13.79 7.76 18.07
N GLU A 414 13.65 6.67 17.31
CA GLU A 414 12.78 5.56 17.69
C GLU A 414 13.23 4.91 18.97
N LYS A 415 14.55 4.72 19.14
CA LYS A 415 15.11 4.22 20.37
C LYS A 415 14.84 5.16 21.55
N LEU A 416 15.02 6.46 21.38
CA LEU A 416 14.73 7.46 22.41
C LEU A 416 13.27 7.46 22.84
N LEU A 417 12.33 7.32 21.89
CA LEU A 417 10.90 7.20 22.20
C LEU A 417 10.60 5.92 22.99
N SER A 418 11.28 4.82 22.65
CA SER A 418 11.18 3.56 23.37
C SER A 418 11.81 3.63 24.76
N ASP A 419 13.04 4.14 24.86
CA ASP A 419 13.78 4.28 26.13
C ASP A 419 13.05 5.23 27.10
N ALA A 420 12.42 6.28 26.58
CA ALA A 420 11.59 7.20 27.35
C ALA A 420 10.19 6.63 27.66
N ALA A 421 9.84 5.45 27.17
CA ALA A 421 8.52 4.85 27.29
C ALA A 421 7.38 5.79 26.87
N VAL A 422 7.58 6.53 25.78
CA VAL A 422 6.55 7.40 25.20
C VAL A 422 5.61 6.51 24.38
N ILE A 423 4.41 6.27 24.87
CA ILE A 423 3.42 5.42 24.19
C ILE A 423 2.34 6.28 23.57
N LYS A 424 1.63 7.09 24.38
CA LYS A 424 0.57 8.01 23.94
C LYS A 424 0.33 9.12 24.97
N GLY A 425 -0.38 10.19 24.57
CA GLY A 425 -0.75 11.31 25.42
C GLY A 425 0.24 12.49 25.35
N PRO A 426 -0.23 13.72 25.03
CA PRO A 426 0.65 14.88 24.81
C PRO A 426 1.48 15.25 26.05
N ASP A 427 0.88 15.20 27.25
CA ASP A 427 1.60 15.49 28.51
C ASP A 427 2.64 14.40 28.81
N ARG A 428 2.37 13.18 28.40
CA ARG A 428 3.30 12.06 28.59
C ARG A 428 4.52 12.19 27.70
N TRP A 429 4.36 12.67 26.46
CA TRP A 429 5.50 12.98 25.59
C TRP A 429 6.48 13.94 26.26
N ARG A 430 5.99 15.04 26.83
CA ARG A 430 6.86 16.01 27.52
C ARG A 430 7.50 15.40 28.75
N ARG A 431 6.70 14.88 29.68
CA ARG A 431 7.18 14.36 30.96
C ARG A 431 8.19 13.22 30.80
N ARG A 432 7.96 12.31 29.85
CA ARG A 432 8.85 11.14 29.65
C ARG A 432 10.15 11.53 28.96
N LEU A 433 10.13 12.40 27.98
CA LEU A 433 11.35 12.92 27.36
C LEU A 433 12.13 13.79 28.34
N ASP A 434 11.48 14.56 29.21
CA ASP A 434 12.13 15.32 30.28
C ASP A 434 12.73 14.41 31.33
N GLY A 435 12.04 13.34 31.70
CA GLY A 435 12.51 12.35 32.64
C GLY A 435 13.78 11.64 32.14
N LEU A 436 13.76 11.15 30.88
CA LEU A 436 14.92 10.53 30.26
C LEU A 436 16.11 11.49 30.16
N LYS A 437 15.85 12.75 29.78
CA LYS A 437 16.88 13.80 29.75
C LYS A 437 17.51 13.99 31.12
N HIS A 438 16.71 14.13 32.16
CA HIS A 438 17.17 14.34 33.52
C HIS A 438 17.98 13.13 34.08
N GLN A 439 17.53 11.92 33.78
CA GLN A 439 18.26 10.71 34.15
C GLN A 439 19.66 10.70 33.53
N ILE A 440 19.77 10.98 32.22
CA ILE A 440 21.06 11.01 31.52
C ILE A 440 21.94 12.15 32.03
N GLU A 441 21.37 13.30 32.41
CA GLU A 441 22.09 14.41 33.04
C GLU A 441 22.67 14.01 34.41
N LEU A 442 21.92 13.23 35.20
CA LEU A 442 22.42 12.68 36.45
C LEU A 442 23.55 11.66 36.25
N ASP A 443 23.35 10.72 35.30
CA ASP A 443 24.37 9.74 34.94
C ASP A 443 25.66 10.41 34.48
N LEU A 444 25.54 11.52 33.73
CA LEU A 444 26.67 12.30 33.25
C LEU A 444 27.43 13.02 34.40
N GLN A 445 26.74 13.46 35.46
CA GLN A 445 27.34 14.08 36.63
C GLN A 445 28.16 13.07 37.51
N GLU A 446 27.80 11.79 37.43
CA GLU A 446 28.53 10.73 38.15
C GLU A 446 29.83 10.30 37.42
N ILE A 447 29.99 10.62 36.13
CA ILE A 447 31.19 10.31 35.35
C ILE A 447 32.27 11.36 35.61
N ARG A 448 33.41 10.94 36.20
CA ARG A 448 34.50 11.84 36.63
C ARG A 448 35.30 12.41 35.46
N ASP A 449 35.45 11.68 34.37
CA ASP A 449 36.19 12.11 33.18
C ASP A 449 35.23 12.48 32.02
N PRO A 450 35.16 13.76 31.63
CA PRO A 450 34.32 14.21 30.53
C PRO A 450 34.69 13.65 29.14
N GLU A 451 35.88 13.06 29.00
CA GLU A 451 36.35 12.44 27.76
C GLU A 451 36.11 10.92 27.70
N GLU A 452 35.64 10.32 28.79
CA GLU A 452 35.28 8.92 28.77
C GLU A 452 34.23 8.62 27.68
N PRO A 453 34.35 7.45 27.00
CA PRO A 453 33.40 7.08 25.95
C PRO A 453 31.95 7.08 26.41
N GLU A 454 31.67 6.84 27.69
CA GLU A 454 30.32 6.88 28.27
C GLU A 454 29.82 8.34 28.40
N ALA A 455 30.66 9.27 28.84
CA ALA A 455 30.32 10.69 28.90
C ALA A 455 30.04 11.29 27.52
N LEU A 456 30.83 10.92 26.51
CA LEU A 456 30.62 11.34 25.14
C LEU A 456 29.33 10.77 24.52
N ARG A 457 28.97 9.54 24.88
CA ARG A 457 27.68 8.94 24.48
C ARG A 457 26.50 9.65 25.14
N ALA A 458 26.57 9.90 26.45
CA ALA A 458 25.53 10.61 27.20
C ALA A 458 25.28 12.01 26.61
N LYS A 459 26.34 12.77 26.33
CA LYS A 459 26.24 14.09 25.69
C LYS A 459 25.55 14.01 24.31
N ARG A 460 25.94 13.05 23.46
CA ARG A 460 25.28 12.84 22.16
C ARG A 460 23.79 12.51 22.31
N THR A 461 23.45 11.67 23.28
CA THR A 461 22.06 11.31 23.55
C THR A 461 21.26 12.51 24.03
N LEU A 462 21.81 13.37 24.89
CA LEU A 462 21.17 14.62 25.31
C LEU A 462 20.92 15.56 24.14
N ASP A 463 21.88 15.73 23.25
CA ASP A 463 21.71 16.54 22.03
C ASP A 463 20.57 15.98 21.16
N GLN A 464 20.48 14.67 21.04
CA GLN A 464 19.42 14.02 20.26
C GLN A 464 18.04 14.12 20.89
N ILE A 465 17.94 13.98 22.23
CA ILE A 465 16.69 14.26 22.93
C ILE A 465 16.26 15.72 22.70
N GLY A 466 17.20 16.66 22.76
CA GLY A 466 16.93 18.07 22.48
C GLY A 466 16.35 18.27 21.07
N ARG A 467 16.99 17.69 20.06
CA ARG A 467 16.54 17.76 18.65
C ARG A 467 15.17 17.11 18.47
N LEU A 468 14.95 15.90 19.00
CA LEU A 468 13.66 15.22 18.94
C LEU A 468 12.55 16.07 19.56
N ARG A 469 12.79 16.64 20.74
CA ARG A 469 11.82 17.50 21.42
C ARG A 469 11.46 18.74 20.61
N ASN A 470 12.47 19.45 20.13
CA ASN A 470 12.27 20.69 19.37
C ASN A 470 11.49 20.43 18.08
N PHE A 471 11.68 19.29 17.44
CA PHE A 471 10.98 18.94 16.21
C PHE A 471 9.60 18.33 16.49
N ALA A 472 9.50 17.34 17.39
CA ALA A 472 8.28 16.56 17.57
C ALA A 472 7.20 17.29 18.39
N LEU A 473 7.58 17.96 19.51
CA LEU A 473 6.57 18.54 20.40
C LEU A 473 5.69 19.59 19.73
N PRO A 474 6.19 20.49 18.87
CA PRO A 474 5.31 21.43 18.15
C PRO A 474 4.28 20.76 17.26
N ILE A 475 4.63 19.62 16.62
CA ILE A 475 3.69 18.85 15.80
C ILE A 475 2.66 18.14 16.69
N ILE A 476 3.10 17.53 17.79
CA ILE A 476 2.22 16.88 18.78
C ILE A 476 1.24 17.90 19.39
N ASP A 477 1.69 19.13 19.67
CA ASP A 477 0.83 20.20 20.19
C ASP A 477 -0.24 20.60 19.17
N GLU A 478 0.14 20.70 17.89
CA GLU A 478 -0.79 21.01 16.81
C GLU A 478 -1.84 19.91 16.62
N LEU A 479 -1.42 18.65 16.66
CA LEU A 479 -2.34 17.51 16.62
C LEU A 479 -3.29 17.49 17.85
N SER A 480 -2.77 17.85 19.02
CA SER A 480 -3.56 17.92 20.25
C SER A 480 -4.59 19.04 20.26
N ALA A 481 -4.34 20.09 19.46
CA ALA A 481 -5.23 21.24 19.32
C ALA A 481 -6.33 21.03 18.28
N PHE A 482 -6.43 19.85 17.66
CA PHE A 482 -7.50 19.55 16.70
C PHE A 482 -8.88 19.68 17.37
N PRO A 483 -9.86 20.26 16.65
CA PRO A 483 -11.22 20.36 17.15
C PRO A 483 -11.86 18.98 17.31
N THR A 484 -12.73 18.81 18.30
CA THR A 484 -13.53 17.59 18.46
C THR A 484 -14.57 17.48 17.36
N HIS A 485 -15.20 18.60 17.01
CA HIS A 485 -16.14 18.76 15.89
C HIS A 485 -15.92 20.15 15.29
N ALA A 486 -15.87 20.23 13.96
CA ALA A 486 -15.67 21.48 13.22
C ALA A 486 -16.36 21.44 11.85
N THR A 487 -16.32 22.55 11.13
CA THR A 487 -16.67 22.59 9.71
C THR A 487 -15.54 22.03 8.84
N TRP A 488 -15.85 21.62 7.61
CA TRP A 488 -14.81 21.21 6.66
C TRP A 488 -13.81 22.35 6.39
N GLY A 489 -14.25 23.62 6.40
CA GLY A 489 -13.36 24.77 6.24
C GLY A 489 -12.36 24.93 7.38
N GLU A 490 -12.80 24.72 8.62
CA GLU A 490 -11.92 24.73 9.80
C GLU A 490 -10.95 23.53 9.76
N TRP A 491 -11.44 22.32 9.40
CA TRP A 491 -10.59 21.15 9.22
C TRP A 491 -9.58 21.37 8.09
N ARG A 492 -10.01 21.86 6.93
CA ARG A 492 -9.12 22.15 5.82
C ARG A 492 -8.02 23.14 6.22
N THR A 493 -8.37 24.16 6.99
CA THR A 493 -7.38 25.11 7.53
C THR A 493 -6.40 24.45 8.49
N ALA A 494 -6.88 23.64 9.43
CA ALA A 494 -6.03 22.90 10.37
C ALA A 494 -5.11 21.91 9.66
N LEU A 495 -5.64 21.16 8.68
CA LEU A 495 -4.88 20.18 7.89
C LEU A 495 -3.87 20.85 6.97
N THR A 496 -4.19 22.00 6.38
CA THR A 496 -3.23 22.77 5.56
C THR A 496 -2.06 23.25 6.42
N ARG A 497 -2.34 23.77 7.62
CA ARG A 497 -1.29 24.16 8.57
C ARG A 497 -0.41 22.98 8.95
N LEU A 498 -1.02 21.84 9.30
CA LEU A 498 -0.27 20.62 9.63
C LEU A 498 0.57 20.15 8.44
N ALA A 499 -0.01 20.05 7.24
CA ALA A 499 0.68 19.57 6.03
C ALA A 499 1.89 20.45 5.68
N THR A 500 1.71 21.78 5.65
CA THR A 500 2.81 22.72 5.32
C THR A 500 3.91 22.77 6.38
N ARG A 501 3.59 22.39 7.63
CA ARG A 501 4.54 22.35 8.74
C ARG A 501 5.25 21.01 8.89
N SER A 502 4.61 19.91 8.49
CA SER A 502 5.09 18.55 8.74
C SER A 502 5.56 17.80 7.49
N LEU A 503 5.33 18.33 6.29
CA LEU A 503 5.69 17.67 5.04
C LEU A 503 6.71 18.50 4.25
N ARG A 504 7.66 17.80 3.64
CA ARG A 504 8.64 18.39 2.73
C ARG A 504 8.01 18.81 1.39
N HIS A 505 7.11 17.96 0.86
CA HIS A 505 6.43 18.18 -0.42
C HIS A 505 4.90 18.14 -0.22
N PRO A 506 4.30 19.22 0.34
CA PRO A 506 2.88 19.23 0.67
C PRO A 506 1.95 19.42 -0.53
N ASP A 507 2.45 19.83 -1.72
CA ASP A 507 1.64 20.31 -2.85
C ASP A 507 0.52 19.36 -3.24
N ARG A 508 0.81 18.06 -3.36
CA ARG A 508 -0.21 17.06 -3.71
C ARG A 508 -1.23 16.84 -2.61
N VAL A 509 -0.79 16.88 -1.36
CA VAL A 509 -1.68 16.81 -0.21
C VAL A 509 -2.60 18.03 -0.19
N LEU A 510 -2.06 19.22 -0.43
CA LEU A 510 -2.83 20.46 -0.53
C LEU A 510 -3.85 20.42 -1.67
N SER A 511 -3.50 19.82 -2.80
CA SER A 511 -4.42 19.58 -3.93
C SER A 511 -5.61 18.68 -3.53
N VAL A 512 -5.37 17.63 -2.73
CA VAL A 512 -6.44 16.78 -2.21
C VAL A 512 -7.32 17.55 -1.23
N LEU A 513 -6.71 18.34 -0.34
CA LEU A 513 -7.44 19.17 0.63
C LEU A 513 -8.27 20.28 -0.07
N ALA A 514 -7.78 20.81 -1.18
CA ALA A 514 -8.51 21.82 -1.97
C ALA A 514 -9.84 21.27 -2.55
N GLN A 515 -9.97 19.95 -2.77
CA GLN A 515 -11.22 19.33 -3.20
C GLN A 515 -12.35 19.45 -2.16
N LEU A 516 -12.00 19.71 -0.89
CA LEU A 516 -12.96 19.93 0.18
C LEU A 516 -13.53 21.37 0.22
N ALA A 517 -12.90 22.31 -0.50
CA ALA A 517 -13.28 23.72 -0.46
C ALA A 517 -14.78 23.99 -0.72
N PRO A 518 -15.46 23.30 -1.66
CA PRO A 518 -16.90 23.49 -1.87
C PRO A 518 -17.76 23.12 -0.67
N MET A 519 -17.20 22.40 0.31
CA MET A 519 -17.91 21.94 1.51
C MET A 519 -17.54 22.73 2.76
N ASP A 520 -16.77 23.80 2.66
CA ASP A 520 -16.23 24.55 3.82
C ASP A 520 -17.28 24.94 4.86
N ALA A 521 -18.52 25.24 4.44
CA ALA A 521 -19.62 25.62 5.31
C ALA A 521 -20.27 24.45 6.09
N LEU A 522 -20.02 23.19 5.69
CA LEU A 522 -20.63 22.02 6.33
C LEU A 522 -19.92 21.72 7.66
N GLY A 523 -20.68 21.61 8.74
CA GLY A 523 -20.20 21.43 10.10
C GLY A 523 -20.56 20.08 10.72
N GLY A 524 -20.12 19.89 11.97
CA GLY A 524 -20.38 18.69 12.74
C GLY A 524 -19.41 17.53 12.44
N ILE A 525 -18.30 17.80 11.77
CA ILE A 525 -17.32 16.79 11.30
C ILE A 525 -16.31 16.49 12.40
N ALA A 526 -16.17 15.22 12.76
CA ALA A 526 -15.15 14.74 13.69
C ALA A 526 -13.88 14.26 12.97
N LEU A 527 -12.78 14.04 13.73
CA LEU A 527 -11.53 13.51 13.16
C LEU A 527 -11.71 12.13 12.50
N ALA A 528 -12.64 11.32 13.02
CA ALA A 528 -12.95 10.02 12.42
C ALA A 528 -13.48 10.14 10.99
N ASP A 529 -14.38 11.11 10.77
CA ASP A 529 -15.00 11.39 9.47
C ASP A 529 -13.95 11.94 8.48
N VAL A 530 -13.09 12.85 8.96
CA VAL A 530 -11.96 13.39 8.19
C VAL A 530 -11.05 12.26 7.70
N ARG A 531 -10.70 11.33 8.56
CA ARG A 531 -9.87 10.17 8.18
C ARG A 531 -10.59 9.28 7.19
N LEU A 532 -11.86 8.98 7.43
CA LEU A 532 -12.69 8.15 6.56
C LEU A 532 -12.69 8.68 5.11
N VAL A 533 -12.86 9.97 4.95
CA VAL A 533 -12.95 10.63 3.64
C VAL A 533 -11.58 10.74 2.96
N LEU A 534 -10.52 11.05 3.72
CA LEU A 534 -9.22 11.43 3.15
C LEU A 534 -8.20 10.29 3.07
N GLU A 535 -8.24 9.27 3.95
CA GLU A 535 -7.14 8.31 4.13
C GLU A 535 -6.78 7.57 2.83
N GLU A 536 -7.78 7.08 2.09
CA GLU A 536 -7.51 6.38 0.82
C GLU A 536 -6.94 7.32 -0.25
N ARG A 537 -7.47 8.55 -0.33
CA ARG A 537 -7.02 9.56 -1.28
C ARG A 537 -5.59 10.01 -1.00
N LEU A 538 -5.25 10.21 0.26
CA LEU A 538 -3.90 10.59 0.67
C LEU A 538 -2.89 9.47 0.38
N CYS A 539 -3.25 8.22 0.68
CA CYS A 539 -2.34 7.10 0.53
C CYS A 539 -2.10 6.65 -0.92
N GLN A 540 -3.02 6.96 -1.84
CA GLN A 540 -3.02 6.47 -3.22
C GLN A 540 -3.04 7.62 -4.22
N LEU A 541 -2.00 8.43 -4.28
CA LEU A 541 -1.87 9.42 -5.34
C LEU A 541 -1.54 8.75 -6.67
N VAL A 542 -2.18 9.26 -7.72
CA VAL A 542 -2.01 8.75 -9.08
C VAL A 542 -1.09 9.69 -9.83
N ASP A 543 0.08 9.21 -10.24
CA ASP A 543 0.88 9.93 -11.23
C ASP A 543 0.11 9.92 -12.55
N ARG A 544 -0.21 11.09 -13.07
CA ARG A 544 -0.94 11.23 -14.34
C ARG A 544 -0.17 10.57 -15.48
N PRO A 545 -0.87 10.03 -16.51
CA PRO A 545 -0.18 9.51 -17.67
C PRO A 545 0.61 10.63 -18.35
N LYS A 546 1.73 10.27 -18.96
CA LYS A 546 2.51 11.21 -19.77
C LYS A 546 1.60 11.83 -20.83
N THR A 547 1.80 13.10 -21.16
CA THR A 547 0.98 13.84 -22.14
C THR A 547 1.04 13.25 -23.54
N ARG A 548 2.13 12.56 -23.89
CA ARG A 548 2.32 11.92 -25.19
C ARG A 548 2.41 10.42 -25.07
N ARG A 549 1.46 9.70 -25.72
CA ARG A 549 1.49 8.24 -25.80
C ARG A 549 2.33 7.70 -26.96
N TYR A 550 2.66 8.54 -27.96
CA TYR A 550 3.31 8.09 -29.19
C TYR A 550 4.74 7.63 -28.94
N GLY A 551 5.09 6.51 -29.59
CA GLY A 551 6.35 5.82 -29.33
C GLY A 551 6.37 4.98 -28.04
N CYS A 552 5.23 4.89 -27.31
CA CYS A 552 5.09 4.11 -26.08
C CYS A 552 4.11 2.95 -26.26
N VAL A 553 4.40 1.82 -25.61
CA VAL A 553 3.44 0.72 -25.48
C VAL A 553 2.26 1.19 -24.64
N PHE A 554 1.05 0.99 -25.13
CA PHE A 554 -0.17 1.34 -24.40
C PHE A 554 -0.50 0.28 -23.36
N ILE A 555 -0.72 0.68 -22.11
CA ILE A 555 -1.09 -0.20 -21.00
C ILE A 555 -2.38 0.32 -20.37
N GLY A 556 -3.45 -0.49 -20.40
CA GLY A 556 -4.74 -0.07 -19.87
C GLY A 556 -5.70 -1.22 -19.58
N GLU A 557 -6.91 -0.86 -19.16
CA GLU A 557 -8.03 -1.78 -19.03
C GLU A 557 -8.77 -1.90 -20.39
N PRO A 558 -9.61 -2.94 -20.59
CA PRO A 558 -10.36 -3.09 -21.84
C PRO A 558 -11.18 -1.85 -22.23
N SER A 559 -11.76 -1.14 -21.26
CA SER A 559 -12.51 0.10 -21.52
C SER A 559 -11.65 1.21 -22.12
N ASP A 560 -10.37 1.26 -21.77
CA ASP A 560 -9.44 2.29 -22.25
C ASP A 560 -9.03 2.06 -23.72
N LEU A 561 -9.24 0.83 -24.24
CA LEU A 561 -8.99 0.48 -25.63
C LEU A 561 -10.19 0.70 -26.55
N ARG A 562 -11.33 1.12 -26.00
CA ARG A 562 -12.54 1.33 -26.79
C ARG A 562 -12.31 2.40 -27.88
N GLY A 563 -12.55 2.05 -29.13
CA GLY A 563 -12.24 2.90 -30.27
C GLY A 563 -10.76 2.98 -30.66
N MET A 564 -9.90 2.12 -30.06
CA MET A 564 -8.47 2.10 -30.38
C MET A 564 -8.07 0.81 -31.08
N VAL A 565 -7.03 0.86 -31.90
CA VAL A 565 -6.55 -0.28 -32.68
C VAL A 565 -5.02 -0.35 -32.62
N PHE A 566 -4.50 -1.58 -32.47
CA PHE A 566 -3.07 -1.87 -32.36
C PHE A 566 -2.70 -3.05 -33.27
N ASP A 567 -1.45 -3.11 -33.65
CA ASP A 567 -0.98 -4.28 -34.44
C ASP A 567 -0.94 -5.54 -33.59
N VAL A 568 -0.44 -5.42 -32.35
CA VAL A 568 -0.31 -6.52 -31.40
C VAL A 568 -0.96 -6.16 -30.07
N VAL A 569 -1.79 -7.03 -29.52
CA VAL A 569 -2.43 -6.87 -28.21
C VAL A 569 -2.09 -8.05 -27.31
N PHE A 570 -1.53 -7.75 -26.16
CA PHE A 570 -1.31 -8.70 -25.07
C PHE A 570 -2.46 -8.59 -24.06
N VAL A 571 -3.20 -9.68 -23.84
CA VAL A 571 -4.27 -9.74 -22.84
C VAL A 571 -3.76 -10.60 -21.67
N VAL A 572 -3.40 -9.93 -20.58
CA VAL A 572 -2.78 -10.59 -19.42
C VAL A 572 -3.80 -10.96 -18.34
N GLY A 573 -3.49 -11.98 -17.56
CA GLY A 573 -4.29 -12.39 -16.42
C GLY A 573 -5.60 -13.07 -16.81
N VAL A 574 -5.65 -13.83 -17.89
CA VAL A 574 -6.86 -14.55 -18.31
C VAL A 574 -7.05 -15.82 -17.48
N ALA A 575 -7.22 -15.62 -16.18
CA ALA A 575 -7.44 -16.66 -15.18
C ALA A 575 -8.70 -16.37 -14.37
N GLU A 576 -9.24 -17.41 -13.71
CA GLU A 576 -10.42 -17.29 -12.87
C GLU A 576 -10.27 -16.19 -11.80
N LYS A 577 -11.31 -15.35 -11.66
CA LYS A 577 -11.39 -14.20 -10.75
C LYS A 577 -10.51 -12.99 -11.14
N LEU A 578 -9.64 -13.10 -12.14
CA LEU A 578 -8.85 -12.01 -12.69
C LEU A 578 -9.49 -11.46 -13.97
N PHE A 579 -9.70 -12.30 -14.97
CA PHE A 579 -10.44 -11.99 -16.18
C PHE A 579 -11.23 -13.24 -16.64
N PRO A 580 -12.54 -13.29 -16.44
CA PRO A 580 -13.44 -12.25 -15.90
C PRO A 580 -13.22 -11.98 -14.42
N ARG A 581 -13.50 -10.76 -14.01
CA ARG A 581 -13.58 -10.41 -12.57
C ARG A 581 -14.76 -11.15 -11.94
N LYS A 582 -14.62 -11.50 -10.66
CA LYS A 582 -15.73 -12.04 -9.89
C LYS A 582 -16.85 -11.01 -9.85
N VAL A 583 -18.01 -11.38 -10.38
CA VAL A 583 -19.22 -10.57 -10.27
C VAL A 583 -19.73 -10.67 -8.83
N ILE A 584 -19.84 -9.51 -8.18
CA ILE A 584 -20.32 -9.38 -6.80
C ILE A 584 -21.59 -8.55 -6.84
N GLU A 585 -22.63 -9.06 -6.19
CA GLU A 585 -23.87 -8.34 -6.02
C GLU A 585 -23.67 -7.10 -5.15
N ASP A 586 -24.36 -6.01 -5.49
CA ASP A 586 -24.31 -4.78 -4.71
C ASP A 586 -25.08 -4.98 -3.39
N PRO A 587 -24.41 -4.94 -2.23
CA PRO A 587 -25.07 -5.19 -0.94
C PRO A 587 -26.00 -4.03 -0.52
N ILE A 588 -25.80 -2.84 -1.09
CA ILE A 588 -26.67 -1.67 -0.80
C ILE A 588 -28.01 -1.82 -1.50
N PHE A 589 -28.02 -2.24 -2.76
CA PHE A 589 -29.21 -2.40 -3.55
C PHE A 589 -29.15 -3.69 -4.37
N PRO A 590 -29.56 -4.84 -3.77
CA PRO A 590 -29.45 -6.16 -4.39
C PRO A 590 -30.25 -6.30 -5.69
N ASP A 591 -29.91 -7.29 -6.51
CA ASP A 591 -30.50 -7.51 -7.85
C ASP A 591 -32.01 -7.69 -7.80
N ALA A 592 -32.55 -8.32 -6.76
CA ALA A 592 -33.99 -8.48 -6.58
C ALA A 592 -34.69 -7.14 -6.42
N ALA A 593 -34.12 -6.23 -5.60
CA ALA A 593 -34.64 -4.88 -5.42
C ALA A 593 -34.47 -4.04 -6.69
N ARG A 594 -33.34 -4.19 -7.40
CA ARG A 594 -33.09 -3.55 -8.70
C ARG A 594 -34.12 -3.97 -9.73
N SER A 595 -34.42 -5.26 -9.84
CA SER A 595 -35.41 -5.79 -10.78
C SER A 595 -36.81 -5.23 -10.49
N ALA A 596 -37.22 -5.21 -9.24
CA ALA A 596 -38.50 -4.63 -8.84
C ALA A 596 -38.58 -3.13 -9.11
N CYS A 597 -37.46 -2.39 -8.93
CA CYS A 597 -37.37 -0.98 -9.28
C CYS A 597 -37.47 -0.75 -10.80
N MET A 598 -36.78 -1.58 -11.61
CA MET A 598 -36.81 -1.50 -13.06
C MET A 598 -38.22 -1.73 -13.62
N GLU A 599 -38.96 -2.72 -13.09
CA GLU A 599 -40.35 -2.98 -13.49
C GLU A 599 -41.28 -1.77 -13.25
N LYS A 600 -41.07 -1.03 -12.15
CA LYS A 600 -41.90 0.12 -11.78
C LYS A 600 -41.49 1.42 -12.46
N SER A 601 -40.19 1.65 -12.64
CA SER A 601 -39.65 2.92 -13.12
C SER A 601 -39.33 2.93 -14.62
N GLY A 602 -39.15 1.75 -15.22
CA GLY A 602 -38.60 1.62 -16.59
C GLY A 602 -37.13 1.95 -16.70
N ALA A 603 -36.43 2.16 -15.58
CA ALA A 603 -34.98 2.39 -15.58
C ALA A 603 -34.20 1.12 -15.95
N GLU A 604 -32.97 1.29 -16.43
CA GLU A 604 -32.08 0.17 -16.79
C GLU A 604 -30.92 0.07 -15.82
N LEU A 605 -31.18 -0.48 -14.61
CA LEU A 605 -30.16 -0.61 -13.56
C LEU A 605 -29.19 -1.77 -13.83
N THR A 606 -27.98 -1.65 -13.27
CA THR A 606 -26.92 -2.65 -13.41
C THR A 606 -27.16 -3.86 -12.51
N THR A 607 -27.40 -5.03 -13.08
CA THR A 607 -27.56 -6.32 -12.39
C THR A 607 -26.33 -7.21 -12.59
N ASN A 608 -26.27 -8.35 -11.91
CA ASN A 608 -25.20 -9.34 -12.15
C ASN A 608 -25.21 -9.89 -13.58
N ALA A 609 -26.40 -9.97 -14.21
CA ALA A 609 -26.50 -10.35 -15.62
C ALA A 609 -25.85 -9.30 -16.54
N THR A 610 -26.12 -8.02 -16.32
CA THR A 610 -25.49 -6.94 -17.10
C THR A 610 -24.00 -6.83 -16.79
N ARG A 611 -23.55 -7.05 -15.55
CA ARG A 611 -22.11 -7.10 -15.21
C ARG A 611 -21.41 -8.25 -15.94
N THR A 612 -22.04 -9.43 -16.00
CA THR A 612 -21.50 -10.57 -16.76
C THR A 612 -21.42 -10.26 -18.26
N ALA A 613 -22.43 -9.62 -18.83
CA ALA A 613 -22.38 -9.17 -20.20
C ALA A 613 -21.26 -8.15 -20.47
N SER A 614 -21.03 -7.24 -19.50
CA SER A 614 -19.94 -6.26 -19.59
C SER A 614 -18.55 -6.94 -19.53
N GLU A 615 -18.37 -8.03 -18.78
CA GLU A 615 -17.10 -8.80 -18.77
C GLU A 615 -16.86 -9.48 -20.15
N ARG A 616 -17.92 -9.99 -20.81
CA ARG A 616 -17.81 -10.54 -22.17
C ARG A 616 -17.46 -9.45 -23.18
N LEU A 617 -18.12 -8.29 -23.09
CA LEU A 617 -17.80 -7.13 -23.91
C LEU A 617 -16.36 -6.66 -23.70
N ALA A 618 -15.87 -6.65 -22.46
CA ALA A 618 -14.49 -6.30 -22.16
C ALA A 618 -13.48 -7.19 -22.89
N LEU A 619 -13.71 -8.51 -22.96
CA LEU A 619 -12.85 -9.40 -23.75
C LEU A 619 -12.98 -9.13 -25.26
N ARG A 620 -14.20 -8.88 -25.76
CA ARG A 620 -14.41 -8.52 -27.19
C ARG A 620 -13.64 -7.26 -27.56
N ILE A 621 -13.69 -6.22 -26.72
CA ILE A 621 -12.95 -4.97 -26.96
C ILE A 621 -11.45 -5.24 -26.93
N ALA A 622 -10.93 -5.97 -25.93
CA ALA A 622 -9.51 -6.27 -25.81
C ALA A 622 -8.98 -7.02 -27.03
N VAL A 623 -9.67 -8.09 -27.43
CA VAL A 623 -9.29 -8.91 -28.59
C VAL A 623 -9.55 -8.17 -29.90
N GLY A 624 -10.66 -7.41 -30.00
CA GLY A 624 -11.05 -6.64 -31.18
C GLY A 624 -10.12 -5.49 -31.51
N ALA A 625 -9.35 -5.00 -30.52
CA ALA A 625 -8.36 -3.96 -30.72
C ALA A 625 -7.13 -4.40 -31.54
N ALA A 626 -6.94 -5.71 -31.78
CA ALA A 626 -5.79 -6.25 -32.50
C ALA A 626 -6.03 -6.29 -34.02
N LYS A 627 -5.06 -5.86 -34.81
CA LYS A 627 -5.03 -5.96 -36.27
C LYS A 627 -4.30 -7.20 -36.78
N LYS A 628 -3.18 -7.57 -36.13
CA LYS A 628 -2.30 -8.63 -36.65
C LYS A 628 -2.22 -9.81 -35.70
N ARG A 629 -2.11 -9.57 -34.41
CA ARG A 629 -1.87 -10.61 -33.41
C ARG A 629 -2.50 -10.32 -32.05
N VAL A 630 -3.00 -11.37 -31.42
CA VAL A 630 -3.42 -11.40 -30.03
C VAL A 630 -2.59 -12.42 -29.26
N VAL A 631 -2.04 -12.00 -28.13
CA VAL A 631 -1.34 -12.87 -27.20
C VAL A 631 -2.10 -12.90 -25.89
N ILE A 632 -2.60 -14.06 -25.51
CA ILE A 632 -3.33 -14.27 -24.27
C ILE A 632 -2.42 -14.94 -23.26
N SER A 633 -2.36 -14.42 -22.04
CA SER A 633 -1.55 -15.04 -21.00
C SER A 633 -2.32 -15.21 -19.69
N TYR A 634 -1.90 -16.20 -18.91
CA TYR A 634 -2.46 -16.45 -17.58
C TYR A 634 -1.40 -16.95 -16.60
N PRO A 635 -1.49 -16.57 -15.30
CA PRO A 635 -0.63 -17.07 -14.25
C PRO A 635 -1.15 -18.44 -13.77
N ARG A 636 -0.24 -19.41 -13.54
CA ARG A 636 -0.57 -20.73 -12.99
C ARG A 636 -0.66 -20.75 -11.47
N LEU A 637 -0.03 -19.77 -10.82
CA LEU A 637 0.00 -19.62 -9.37
C LEU A 637 -0.41 -18.19 -8.99
N ASP A 638 -1.04 -18.08 -7.84
CA ASP A 638 -1.21 -16.83 -7.13
C ASP A 638 0.08 -16.51 -6.38
N SER A 639 0.73 -15.39 -6.70
CA SER A 639 2.02 -15.03 -6.11
C SER A 639 1.93 -14.76 -4.61
N ASP A 640 0.80 -14.22 -4.13
CA ASP A 640 0.62 -13.86 -2.72
C ASP A 640 0.31 -15.07 -1.83
N GLN A 641 -0.48 -16.02 -2.36
CA GLN A 641 -0.98 -17.16 -1.59
C GLN A 641 -0.31 -18.49 -1.96
N ALA A 642 0.57 -18.50 -2.96
CA ALA A 642 1.22 -19.68 -3.52
C ALA A 642 0.24 -20.82 -3.89
N ARG A 643 -0.98 -20.46 -4.31
CA ARG A 643 -2.04 -21.39 -4.68
C ARG A 643 -2.14 -21.55 -6.20
N PRO A 644 -2.48 -22.74 -6.71
CA PRO A 644 -2.75 -22.93 -8.12
C PRO A 644 -3.89 -22.03 -8.59
N ARG A 645 -3.70 -21.35 -9.74
CA ARG A 645 -4.76 -20.64 -10.47
C ARG A 645 -5.22 -21.45 -11.66
N THR A 646 -6.53 -21.47 -11.87
CA THR A 646 -7.12 -22.10 -13.05
C THR A 646 -7.23 -21.05 -14.17
N PRO A 647 -6.82 -21.35 -15.41
CA PRO A 647 -7.12 -20.46 -16.54
C PRO A 647 -8.63 -20.26 -16.65
N SER A 648 -9.07 -19.07 -17.08
CA SER A 648 -10.48 -18.80 -17.19
C SER A 648 -11.08 -19.46 -18.44
N PHE A 649 -12.40 -19.71 -18.40
CA PHE A 649 -13.08 -20.20 -19.56
C PHE A 649 -13.07 -19.20 -20.74
N TYR A 650 -12.68 -17.92 -20.53
CA TYR A 650 -12.44 -16.96 -21.60
C TYR A 650 -11.28 -17.35 -22.50
N ALA A 651 -10.24 -17.99 -21.94
CA ALA A 651 -9.16 -18.55 -22.75
C ALA A 651 -9.67 -19.70 -23.61
N LEU A 652 -10.55 -20.56 -23.07
CA LEU A 652 -11.22 -21.60 -23.85
C LEU A 652 -12.11 -21.02 -24.95
N GLU A 653 -12.81 -19.94 -24.66
CA GLU A 653 -13.69 -19.28 -25.61
C GLU A 653 -12.92 -18.65 -26.78
N VAL A 654 -11.75 -18.08 -26.52
CA VAL A 654 -10.88 -17.58 -27.60
C VAL A 654 -10.44 -18.72 -28.53
N LEU A 655 -10.05 -19.87 -27.99
CA LEU A 655 -9.75 -21.04 -28.81
C LEU A 655 -10.98 -21.56 -29.56
N ARG A 656 -12.15 -21.60 -28.90
CA ARG A 656 -13.42 -21.94 -29.57
C ARG A 656 -13.72 -21.02 -30.75
N ALA A 657 -13.56 -19.70 -30.50
CA ALA A 657 -13.80 -18.69 -31.55
C ALA A 657 -12.81 -18.80 -32.72
N ALA A 658 -11.59 -19.23 -32.48
CA ALA A 658 -10.57 -19.45 -33.49
C ALA A 658 -10.80 -20.75 -34.31
N GLU A 659 -11.24 -21.83 -33.63
CA GLU A 659 -11.22 -23.20 -34.21
C GLU A 659 -12.63 -23.80 -34.44
N GLY A 660 -13.68 -23.17 -33.93
CA GLY A 660 -15.07 -23.66 -34.04
C GLY A 660 -15.45 -24.78 -33.07
N LYS A 661 -14.52 -25.25 -32.22
CA LYS A 661 -14.74 -26.32 -31.22
C LYS A 661 -14.22 -25.85 -29.86
N LEU A 662 -15.03 -26.04 -28.82
CA LEU A 662 -14.62 -25.74 -27.44
C LEU A 662 -13.63 -26.80 -26.94
N PRO A 663 -12.36 -26.46 -26.64
CA PRO A 663 -11.40 -27.38 -26.05
C PRO A 663 -11.63 -27.55 -24.55
N GLY A 664 -11.06 -28.62 -23.96
CA GLY A 664 -10.97 -28.75 -22.50
C GLY A 664 -9.77 -28.01 -21.92
N PHE A 665 -9.74 -27.87 -20.58
CA PHE A 665 -8.63 -27.22 -19.88
C PHE A 665 -7.30 -27.96 -20.07
N GLU A 666 -7.30 -29.28 -20.17
CA GLU A 666 -6.09 -30.05 -20.45
C GLU A 666 -5.53 -29.77 -21.85
N GLU A 667 -6.40 -29.56 -22.83
CA GLU A 667 -6.00 -29.19 -24.17
C GLU A 667 -5.46 -27.76 -24.22
N LEU A 668 -6.11 -26.83 -23.53
CA LEU A 668 -5.60 -25.46 -23.35
C LEU A 668 -4.19 -25.49 -22.74
N ALA A 669 -4.01 -26.25 -21.64
CA ALA A 669 -2.71 -26.38 -20.98
C ALA A 669 -1.61 -26.97 -21.86
N ARG A 670 -1.96 -27.91 -22.75
CA ARG A 670 -1.01 -28.49 -23.73
C ARG A 670 -0.63 -27.52 -24.85
N ARG A 671 -1.54 -26.65 -25.23
CA ARG A 671 -1.33 -25.67 -26.32
C ARG A 671 -0.66 -24.40 -25.82
N ALA A 672 -0.86 -24.06 -24.55
CA ALA A 672 -0.24 -22.90 -23.98
C ALA A 672 1.27 -23.08 -23.91
N GLU A 673 2.02 -22.12 -24.44
CA GLU A 673 3.46 -22.08 -24.24
C GLU A 673 3.76 -21.94 -22.76
N VAL A 674 4.49 -22.90 -22.19
CA VAL A 674 4.79 -22.93 -20.77
C VAL A 674 6.05 -22.11 -20.50
N VAL A 675 5.87 -20.92 -19.95
CA VAL A 675 6.97 -20.10 -19.47
C VAL A 675 7.56 -20.71 -18.21
N GLY A 676 8.87 -20.95 -18.23
CA GLY A 676 9.61 -21.45 -17.06
C GLY A 676 9.67 -20.46 -15.91
N GLY A 677 9.78 -20.98 -14.68
CA GLY A 677 10.09 -20.16 -13.51
C GLY A 677 11.50 -19.56 -13.59
N ALA A 678 11.77 -18.56 -12.74
CA ALA A 678 13.12 -18.10 -12.53
C ALA A 678 13.99 -19.26 -12.02
N ARG A 679 15.16 -19.48 -12.60
CA ARG A 679 16.07 -20.52 -12.15
C ARG A 679 16.69 -20.13 -10.81
N ILE A 680 16.42 -20.92 -9.78
CA ILE A 680 16.99 -20.68 -8.45
C ILE A 680 18.51 -20.73 -8.53
N GLY A 681 19.17 -19.70 -8.03
CA GLY A 681 20.63 -19.57 -8.02
C GLY A 681 21.25 -19.04 -9.31
N TRP A 682 20.48 -18.91 -10.41
CA TRP A 682 20.95 -18.28 -11.65
C TRP A 682 19.77 -17.61 -12.38
N PRO A 683 19.34 -16.42 -11.96
CA PRO A 683 18.11 -15.77 -12.43
C PRO A 683 18.30 -15.07 -13.79
N ALA A 684 18.62 -15.85 -14.83
CA ALA A 684 18.74 -15.37 -16.19
C ALA A 684 18.22 -16.41 -17.20
N PRO A 685 17.77 -16.00 -18.39
CA PRO A 685 17.45 -16.94 -19.47
C PRO A 685 18.69 -17.73 -19.89
N ARG A 686 18.49 -18.86 -20.60
CA ARG A 686 19.62 -19.65 -21.13
C ARG A 686 20.24 -18.99 -22.35
N ASP A 687 19.40 -18.39 -23.17
CA ASP A 687 19.83 -17.64 -24.34
C ASP A 687 19.90 -16.14 -23.97
N ARG A 688 21.01 -15.52 -24.27
CA ARG A 688 21.23 -14.09 -24.04
C ARG A 688 20.30 -13.19 -24.86
N SER A 689 19.83 -13.65 -26.02
CA SER A 689 18.85 -12.93 -26.85
C SER A 689 17.48 -12.81 -26.18
N GLU A 690 17.22 -13.60 -25.15
CA GLU A 690 16.00 -13.55 -24.35
C GLU A 690 16.10 -12.66 -23.11
N ALA A 691 17.25 -12.05 -22.87
CA ALA A 691 17.43 -11.14 -21.76
C ALA A 691 16.60 -9.85 -21.94
N ILE A 692 15.95 -9.40 -20.89
CA ILE A 692 15.18 -8.16 -20.90
C ILE A 692 15.98 -6.96 -20.34
N ASP A 693 17.07 -7.24 -19.65
CA ASP A 693 17.97 -6.23 -19.07
C ASP A 693 19.44 -6.68 -19.13
N GLU A 694 20.34 -5.74 -18.85
CA GLU A 694 21.78 -5.99 -18.85
C GLU A 694 22.19 -7.07 -17.85
N THR A 695 21.53 -7.17 -16.71
CA THR A 695 21.83 -8.15 -15.67
C THR A 695 21.51 -9.58 -16.16
N GLU A 696 20.32 -9.78 -16.77
CA GLU A 696 19.97 -11.07 -17.37
C GLU A 696 20.93 -11.42 -18.51
N HIS A 697 21.30 -10.44 -19.34
CA HIS A 697 22.23 -10.63 -20.44
C HIS A 697 23.63 -11.07 -19.94
N ASP A 698 24.17 -10.35 -18.98
CA ASP A 698 25.47 -10.64 -18.39
C ASP A 698 25.52 -12.03 -17.74
N LEU A 699 24.46 -12.38 -16.99
CA LEU A 699 24.33 -13.70 -16.37
C LEU A 699 24.19 -14.82 -17.41
N ALA A 700 23.41 -14.62 -18.47
CA ALA A 700 23.25 -15.59 -19.54
C ALA A 700 24.58 -15.83 -20.29
N LEU A 701 25.29 -14.74 -20.59
CA LEU A 701 26.62 -14.80 -21.21
C LEU A 701 27.61 -15.52 -20.31
N LEU A 702 27.66 -15.19 -19.04
CA LEU A 702 28.53 -15.79 -18.06
C LEU A 702 28.28 -17.30 -17.91
N GLU A 703 27.00 -17.71 -17.86
CA GLU A 703 26.64 -19.14 -17.82
C GLU A 703 27.18 -19.90 -19.00
N SER A 704 27.09 -19.32 -20.19
CA SER A 704 27.60 -19.91 -21.41
C SER A 704 29.12 -20.12 -21.37
N ILE A 705 29.84 -19.19 -20.74
CA ILE A 705 31.30 -19.29 -20.55
C ILE A 705 31.63 -20.35 -19.50
N LEU A 706 30.95 -20.38 -18.37
CA LEU A 706 31.20 -21.32 -17.27
C LEU A 706 30.91 -22.78 -17.63
N LYS A 707 30.12 -23.05 -18.66
CA LYS A 707 29.88 -24.39 -19.18
C LYS A 707 30.98 -24.95 -20.10
N LYS A 708 31.92 -24.10 -20.54
CA LYS A 708 33.05 -24.49 -21.38
C LYS A 708 34.20 -25.06 -20.55
N PRO A 709 35.06 -25.90 -21.12
CA PRO A 709 36.26 -26.37 -20.46
C PRO A 709 37.17 -25.21 -20.03
N GLU A 710 37.88 -25.38 -18.91
CA GLU A 710 38.77 -24.36 -18.35
C GLU A 710 39.82 -23.87 -19.35
N SER A 711 40.31 -24.76 -20.21
CA SER A 711 41.25 -24.45 -21.26
C SER A 711 40.73 -23.44 -22.30
N GLU A 712 39.42 -23.37 -22.49
CA GLU A 712 38.77 -22.48 -23.47
C GLU A 712 38.24 -21.19 -22.84
N THR A 713 38.17 -21.12 -21.49
CA THR A 713 37.52 -20.01 -20.78
C THR A 713 38.48 -18.94 -20.30
N THR A 714 39.80 -19.22 -20.31
CA THR A 714 40.79 -18.28 -19.81
C THR A 714 40.68 -16.90 -20.51
N GLY A 715 40.38 -15.87 -19.77
CA GLY A 715 40.27 -14.52 -20.28
C GLY A 715 38.89 -14.12 -20.87
N MET A 716 38.01 -15.08 -21.19
CA MET A 716 36.72 -14.79 -21.87
C MET A 716 35.79 -13.95 -21.05
N ALA A 717 35.76 -14.11 -19.71
CA ALA A 717 34.93 -13.34 -18.81
C ALA A 717 35.57 -12.01 -18.33
N ARG A 718 36.81 -11.74 -18.75
CA ARG A 718 37.59 -10.63 -18.20
C ARG A 718 36.90 -9.28 -18.40
N PHE A 719 36.38 -9.02 -19.59
CA PHE A 719 35.66 -7.78 -19.90
C PHE A 719 34.38 -7.67 -19.04
N LEU A 720 33.56 -8.70 -19.02
CA LEU A 720 32.31 -8.73 -18.27
C LEU A 720 32.55 -8.49 -16.78
N LEU A 721 33.53 -9.14 -16.18
CA LEU A 721 33.87 -8.98 -14.77
C LEU A 721 34.52 -7.63 -14.45
N SER A 722 35.21 -6.99 -15.42
CA SER A 722 35.75 -5.65 -15.25
C SER A 722 34.66 -4.57 -15.39
N ALA A 723 33.65 -4.81 -16.24
CA ALA A 723 32.54 -3.90 -16.44
C ALA A 723 31.51 -3.97 -15.32
N ASN A 724 31.35 -5.15 -14.68
CA ASN A 724 30.38 -5.38 -13.61
C ASN A 724 31.08 -5.85 -12.32
N GLU A 725 31.44 -4.90 -11.46
CA GLU A 725 32.13 -5.16 -10.19
C GLU A 725 31.28 -5.99 -9.21
N HIS A 726 29.95 -5.84 -9.23
CA HIS A 726 29.06 -6.62 -8.37
C HIS A 726 29.09 -8.10 -8.77
N LEU A 727 29.06 -8.39 -10.06
CA LEU A 727 29.16 -9.74 -10.58
C LEU A 727 30.54 -10.35 -10.25
N ALA A 728 31.62 -9.61 -10.43
CA ALA A 728 32.98 -10.04 -10.07
C ALA A 728 33.07 -10.36 -8.57
N ARG A 729 32.50 -9.50 -7.70
CA ARG A 729 32.48 -9.73 -6.26
C ARG A 729 31.66 -10.97 -5.89
N ALA A 730 30.46 -11.10 -6.44
CA ALA A 730 29.57 -12.23 -6.19
C ALA A 730 30.23 -13.57 -6.60
N LEU A 731 30.88 -13.63 -7.75
CA LEU A 731 31.60 -14.81 -8.20
C LEU A 731 32.82 -15.15 -7.33
N ARG A 732 33.55 -14.14 -6.87
CA ARG A 732 34.67 -14.33 -5.93
C ARG A 732 34.17 -14.96 -4.63
N PHE A 733 33.10 -14.42 -4.03
CA PHE A 733 32.53 -14.98 -2.81
C PHE A 733 32.00 -16.42 -3.04
N ARG A 734 31.31 -16.66 -4.15
CA ARG A 734 30.83 -18.00 -4.51
C ARG A 734 31.99 -18.98 -4.67
N ALA A 735 33.06 -18.59 -5.36
CA ALA A 735 34.27 -19.43 -5.52
C ALA A 735 34.95 -19.74 -4.17
N LEU A 736 35.03 -18.74 -3.28
CA LEU A 736 35.58 -18.95 -1.94
C LEU A 736 34.74 -19.92 -1.10
N ARG A 737 33.40 -19.88 -1.20
CA ARG A 737 32.50 -20.82 -0.50
C ARG A 737 32.59 -22.26 -1.02
N TRP A 738 33.07 -22.49 -2.23
CA TRP A 738 33.28 -23.82 -2.79
C TRP A 738 34.64 -24.43 -2.47
N GLN A 739 35.53 -23.64 -1.84
CA GLN A 739 36.81 -24.16 -1.40
C GLN A 739 36.62 -25.08 -0.19
N LYS A 740 37.48 -26.10 -0.08
CA LYS A 740 37.44 -27.04 1.06
C LYS A 740 37.82 -26.39 2.39
N ASN A 741 38.56 -25.29 2.35
CA ASN A 741 39.01 -24.56 3.51
C ASN A 741 38.07 -23.37 3.77
N TRP A 742 37.72 -23.18 5.02
CA TRP A 742 36.95 -22.02 5.45
C TRP A 742 37.72 -20.72 5.16
N SER A 743 36.99 -19.74 4.69
CA SER A 743 37.51 -18.43 4.31
C SER A 743 36.68 -17.29 4.97
N TYR A 744 37.05 -16.05 4.73
CA TYR A 744 36.26 -14.91 5.17
C TYR A 744 34.83 -14.89 4.56
N ALA A 745 34.63 -15.53 3.42
CA ALA A 745 33.30 -15.70 2.85
C ALA A 745 32.38 -16.62 3.67
N ASP A 746 32.96 -17.43 4.54
CA ASP A 746 32.26 -18.30 5.50
C ASP A 746 32.18 -17.66 6.91
N GLY A 747 32.61 -16.39 7.04
CA GLY A 747 32.66 -15.69 8.33
C GLY A 747 33.92 -15.99 9.15
N LEU A 748 34.97 -16.60 8.54
CA LEU A 748 36.24 -16.87 9.22
C LEU A 748 37.10 -15.61 9.30
N TYR A 749 37.21 -15.01 10.47
CA TYR A 749 37.95 -13.77 10.72
C TYR A 749 39.43 -13.96 11.10
N LEU A 750 39.91 -15.18 11.23
CA LEU A 750 41.23 -15.47 11.81
C LEU A 750 42.45 -15.32 10.89
N LYS A 751 42.29 -15.29 9.57
CA LYS A 751 43.38 -15.11 8.63
C LYS A 751 43.34 -13.72 7.98
N GLY A 752 44.44 -12.95 8.18
CA GLY A 752 44.60 -11.64 7.53
C GLY A 752 43.93 -10.49 8.26
N GLN A 753 43.55 -10.66 9.49
CA GLN A 753 43.03 -9.58 10.34
C GLN A 753 44.13 -8.61 10.76
N PRO A 754 43.89 -7.31 10.81
CA PRO A 754 44.81 -6.37 11.41
C PRO A 754 45.02 -6.70 12.91
N PRO A 755 46.20 -6.46 13.46
CA PRO A 755 46.52 -6.78 14.86
C PRO A 755 45.48 -6.22 15.84
N GLU A 756 45.02 -5.02 15.62
CA GLU A 756 44.04 -4.32 16.45
C GLU A 756 42.69 -5.06 16.52
N ALA A 757 42.24 -5.66 15.40
CA ALA A 757 41.00 -6.46 15.43
C ALA A 757 41.17 -7.77 16.20
N ARG A 758 42.36 -8.38 16.16
CA ARG A 758 42.65 -9.56 16.94
C ARG A 758 42.74 -9.24 18.43
N ASP A 759 43.36 -8.12 18.79
CA ASP A 759 43.49 -7.70 20.18
C ASP A 759 42.10 -7.35 20.75
N ALA A 760 41.26 -6.67 19.98
CA ALA A 760 39.86 -6.40 20.34
C ALA A 760 39.05 -7.71 20.56
N LEU A 761 39.23 -8.73 19.70
CA LEU A 761 38.56 -10.01 19.88
C LEU A 761 39.11 -10.78 21.08
N ASN A 762 40.40 -10.70 21.38
CA ASN A 762 41.03 -11.33 22.54
C ASN A 762 40.43 -10.84 23.88
N LEU A 763 39.94 -9.59 23.94
CA LEU A 763 39.20 -9.08 25.11
C LEU A 763 37.90 -9.84 25.37
N HIS A 764 37.38 -10.54 24.37
CA HIS A 764 36.19 -11.37 24.47
C HIS A 764 36.48 -12.87 24.56
N ALA A 765 37.72 -13.28 24.77
CA ALA A 765 38.06 -14.67 25.05
C ALA A 765 37.41 -15.15 26.35
N LEU A 766 37.12 -16.45 26.46
CA LEU A 766 36.40 -17.03 27.60
C LEU A 766 37.09 -16.77 28.95
N ALA A 767 38.40 -16.70 28.98
CA ALA A 767 39.19 -16.40 30.18
C ALA A 767 39.35 -14.88 30.42
N ALA A 768 39.13 -14.03 29.43
CA ALA A 768 39.39 -12.60 29.52
C ALA A 768 38.30 -11.82 30.24
N ARG A 769 37.03 -12.24 30.12
CA ARG A 769 35.89 -11.59 30.78
C ARG A 769 34.88 -12.62 31.32
N SER A 770 33.97 -12.16 32.16
CA SER A 770 32.83 -12.97 32.59
C SER A 770 31.69 -12.98 31.58
N PHE A 771 30.96 -14.08 31.51
CA PHE A 771 29.80 -14.29 30.59
C PHE A 771 28.55 -14.62 31.39
N SER A 772 27.41 -14.18 30.90
CA SER A 772 26.12 -14.63 31.43
C SER A 772 25.76 -16.02 30.89
N PRO A 773 24.94 -16.82 31.60
CA PRO A 773 24.40 -18.08 31.08
C PRO A 773 23.72 -17.95 29.72
N THR A 774 22.96 -16.88 29.51
CA THR A 774 22.30 -16.56 28.24
C THR A 774 23.31 -16.36 27.09
N ALA A 775 24.43 -15.68 27.36
CA ALA A 775 25.47 -15.49 26.34
C ALA A 775 26.10 -16.85 25.94
N LEU A 776 26.34 -17.73 26.93
CA LEU A 776 26.84 -19.08 26.64
C LEU A 776 25.82 -19.95 25.91
N GLN A 777 24.55 -19.82 26.24
CA GLN A 777 23.46 -20.49 25.54
C GLN A 777 23.42 -20.04 24.07
N HIS A 778 23.59 -18.74 23.80
CA HIS A 778 23.68 -18.22 22.42
C HIS A 778 24.88 -18.83 21.69
N PHE A 779 26.03 -18.95 22.35
CA PHE A 779 27.22 -19.59 21.77
C PHE A 779 26.96 -21.07 21.44
N ALA A 780 26.34 -21.81 22.34
CA ALA A 780 26.03 -23.22 22.15
C ALA A 780 25.00 -23.43 21.03
N THR A 781 24.02 -22.53 20.90
CA THR A 781 22.98 -22.60 19.86
C THR A 781 23.50 -22.15 18.50
N CYS A 782 24.22 -21.04 18.45
CA CYS A 782 24.77 -20.45 17.23
C CYS A 782 25.90 -19.48 17.57
N PRO A 783 27.17 -19.83 17.30
CA PRO A 783 28.31 -18.96 17.58
C PRO A 783 28.18 -17.56 16.92
N TYR A 784 27.53 -17.47 15.76
CA TYR A 784 27.30 -16.20 15.08
C TYR A 784 26.31 -15.30 15.85
N LYS A 785 25.26 -15.88 16.41
CA LYS A 785 24.34 -15.18 17.32
C LYS A 785 25.07 -14.64 18.55
N PHE A 786 25.99 -15.42 19.11
CA PHE A 786 26.86 -14.97 20.20
C PHE A 786 27.70 -13.75 19.79
N VAL A 787 28.33 -13.77 18.60
CA VAL A 787 29.10 -12.62 18.10
C VAL A 787 28.23 -11.37 18.02
N LEU A 788 27.04 -11.48 17.44
CA LEU A 788 26.14 -10.34 17.30
C LEU A 788 25.64 -9.80 18.66
N GLN A 789 25.18 -10.67 19.54
CA GLN A 789 24.53 -10.26 20.79
C GLN A 789 25.51 -10.07 21.96
N ALA A 790 26.51 -10.95 22.13
CA ALA A 790 27.39 -10.90 23.28
C ALA A 790 28.66 -10.07 23.05
N ILE A 791 29.14 -9.96 21.78
CA ILE A 791 30.32 -9.18 21.41
C ILE A 791 29.91 -7.80 20.90
N PHE A 792 29.13 -7.75 19.81
CA PHE A 792 28.68 -6.48 19.25
C PHE A 792 27.53 -5.83 20.04
N ARG A 793 26.88 -6.56 20.95
CA ARG A 793 25.75 -6.09 21.77
C ARG A 793 24.58 -5.58 20.94
N LEU A 794 24.35 -6.21 19.80
CA LEU A 794 23.19 -5.88 18.97
C LEU A 794 21.93 -6.44 19.64
N SER A 795 20.89 -5.64 19.68
CA SER A 795 19.55 -6.05 20.11
C SER A 795 18.56 -5.89 18.98
N PRO A 796 17.46 -6.65 18.96
CA PRO A 796 16.35 -6.37 18.05
C PRO A 796 15.88 -4.92 18.20
N ARG A 797 15.45 -4.33 17.07
CA ARG A 797 14.85 -3.01 17.08
C ARG A 797 13.57 -3.06 17.93
N GLN A 798 13.46 -2.18 18.88
CA GLN A 798 12.25 -2.02 19.67
C GLN A 798 11.33 -1.01 18.97
N GLU A 799 10.07 -1.39 18.78
CA GLU A 799 9.05 -0.49 18.28
C GLU A 799 8.11 -0.10 19.42
N PRO A 800 7.76 1.20 19.58
CA PRO A 800 6.76 1.62 20.55
C PRO A 800 5.38 1.13 20.09
N VAL A 801 4.87 0.09 20.74
CA VAL A 801 3.57 -0.52 20.44
C VAL A 801 2.62 -0.27 21.60
N GLN A 802 1.33 -0.11 21.31
CA GLN A 802 0.31 -0.13 22.35
C GLN A 802 0.25 -1.52 22.99
N ILE A 803 0.24 -1.54 24.31
CA ILE A 803 0.10 -2.78 25.07
C ILE A 803 -1.38 -3.11 25.17
N GLU A 804 -1.83 -4.00 24.29
CA GLU A 804 -3.19 -4.54 24.31
C GLU A 804 -3.28 -5.74 25.25
N GLU A 805 -2.23 -6.59 25.24
CA GLU A 805 -2.06 -7.75 26.10
C GLU A 805 -0.65 -7.75 26.69
N LEU A 806 -0.48 -8.34 27.86
CA LEU A 806 0.86 -8.61 28.42
C LEU A 806 1.57 -9.65 27.56
N ASP A 807 2.63 -9.25 26.88
CA ASP A 807 3.47 -10.21 26.18
C ASP A 807 4.19 -11.16 27.18
N PRO A 808 4.70 -12.32 26.73
CA PRO A 808 5.35 -13.28 27.63
C PRO A 808 6.54 -12.71 28.43
N LEU A 809 7.26 -11.74 27.85
CA LEU A 809 8.41 -11.10 28.52
C LEU A 809 7.94 -10.15 29.62
N GLN A 810 6.96 -9.29 29.32
CA GLN A 810 6.34 -8.37 30.28
C GLN A 810 5.65 -9.12 31.41
N ARG A 811 4.92 -10.20 31.07
CA ARG A 811 4.30 -11.10 32.02
C ARG A 811 5.34 -11.74 32.97
N GLY A 812 6.44 -12.22 32.38
CA GLY A 812 7.55 -12.77 33.14
C GLY A 812 8.18 -11.75 34.09
N SER A 813 8.50 -10.55 33.61
CA SER A 813 9.08 -9.49 34.41
C SER A 813 8.16 -9.04 35.55
N LEU A 814 6.86 -8.92 35.28
CA LEU A 814 5.89 -8.56 36.33
C LEU A 814 5.75 -9.68 37.40
N LEU A 815 5.77 -10.94 36.98
CA LEU A 815 5.73 -12.07 37.89
C LEU A 815 6.99 -12.10 38.80
N HIS A 816 8.17 -11.92 38.22
CA HIS A 816 9.43 -11.86 38.97
C HIS A 816 9.44 -10.73 40.00
N GLU A 817 8.95 -9.55 39.67
CA GLU A 817 8.85 -8.44 40.62
C GLU A 817 7.86 -8.75 41.76
N ILE A 818 6.71 -9.38 41.44
CA ILE A 818 5.74 -9.83 42.42
C ILE A 818 6.36 -10.89 43.35
N GLU A 819 7.06 -11.88 42.80
CA GLU A 819 7.73 -12.93 43.56
C GLU A 819 8.80 -12.36 44.50
N PHE A 820 9.63 -11.48 43.99
CA PHE A 820 10.68 -10.84 44.77
C PHE A 820 10.12 -10.05 45.96
N GLU A 821 9.19 -9.15 45.75
CA GLU A 821 8.55 -8.37 46.80
C GLU A 821 7.78 -9.25 47.80
N LEU A 822 7.12 -10.29 47.30
CA LEU A 822 6.40 -11.25 48.12
C LEU A 822 7.36 -11.98 49.07
N HIS A 823 8.44 -12.55 48.55
CA HIS A 823 9.40 -13.30 49.37
C HIS A 823 10.08 -12.41 50.40
N LEU A 824 10.41 -11.14 50.10
CA LEU A 824 10.93 -10.19 51.07
C LEU A 824 9.92 -9.95 52.19
N LYS A 825 8.66 -9.68 51.88
CA LYS A 825 7.60 -9.43 52.87
C LYS A 825 7.28 -10.70 53.70
N LEU A 826 7.32 -11.89 53.09
CA LEU A 826 7.15 -13.16 53.79
C LEU A 826 8.26 -13.41 54.78
N ARG A 827 9.52 -13.16 54.40
CA ARG A 827 10.69 -13.24 55.27
C ARG A 827 10.60 -12.27 56.47
N ASP A 828 10.28 -11.02 56.17
CA ASP A 828 10.22 -9.96 57.19
C ASP A 828 9.10 -10.16 58.21
N ARG A 829 8.04 -10.89 57.82
CA ARG A 829 6.95 -11.32 58.73
C ARG A 829 7.15 -12.67 59.36
N ASN A 830 8.30 -13.35 59.13
CA ASN A 830 8.60 -14.70 59.59
C ASN A 830 7.54 -15.75 59.14
N LEU A 831 7.04 -15.61 57.91
CA LEU A 831 6.06 -16.57 57.33
C LEU A 831 6.71 -17.67 56.47
N LEU A 832 8.04 -17.68 56.37
CA LEU A 832 8.79 -18.77 55.74
C LEU A 832 9.26 -19.80 56.76
N PRO A 833 9.17 -21.10 56.45
CA PRO A 833 8.59 -21.71 55.27
C PRO A 833 7.07 -21.57 55.21
N ILE A 834 6.54 -21.60 53.99
CA ILE A 834 5.08 -21.63 53.76
C ILE A 834 4.58 -23.02 54.15
N THR A 835 3.55 -23.08 54.99
CA THR A 835 2.92 -24.28 55.46
C THR A 835 1.42 -24.19 55.31
N PRO A 836 0.63 -25.29 55.35
CA PRO A 836 -0.82 -25.22 55.32
C PRO A 836 -1.44 -24.32 56.38
N SER A 837 -0.75 -24.09 57.51
CA SER A 837 -1.26 -23.26 58.61
C SER A 837 -1.08 -21.75 58.40
N ASN A 838 -0.10 -21.31 57.64
CA ASN A 838 0.14 -19.88 57.33
C ASN A 838 -0.19 -19.51 55.85
N LEU A 839 -0.68 -20.45 55.06
CA LEU A 839 -0.94 -20.26 53.64
C LEU A 839 -1.98 -19.14 53.37
N ASP A 840 -3.01 -19.01 54.18
CA ASP A 840 -4.02 -17.98 54.00
C ASP A 840 -3.51 -16.58 54.30
N GLU A 841 -2.62 -16.45 55.28
CA GLU A 841 -1.94 -15.20 55.57
C GLU A 841 -0.94 -14.84 54.44
N ALA A 842 -0.23 -15.82 53.88
CA ALA A 842 0.65 -15.63 52.74
C ALA A 842 -0.13 -15.19 51.49
N ARG A 843 -1.33 -15.71 51.28
CA ARG A 843 -2.21 -15.29 50.16
C ARG A 843 -2.73 -13.87 50.33
N GLN A 844 -3.10 -13.44 51.51
CA GLN A 844 -3.49 -12.06 51.78
C GLN A 844 -2.33 -11.11 51.49
N LEU A 845 -1.12 -11.47 51.91
CA LEU A 845 0.06 -10.69 51.61
C LEU A 845 0.37 -10.62 50.13
N LEU A 846 0.14 -11.73 49.37
CA LEU A 846 0.27 -11.76 47.94
C LEU A 846 -0.72 -10.79 47.27
N ASP A 847 -1.97 -10.73 47.70
CA ASP A 847 -2.97 -9.82 47.13
C ASP A 847 -2.56 -8.33 47.31
N ASP A 848 -1.96 -7.98 48.46
CA ASP A 848 -1.44 -6.65 48.66
C ASP A 848 -0.22 -6.37 47.75
N VAL A 849 0.70 -7.32 47.61
CA VAL A 849 1.88 -7.20 46.76
C VAL A 849 1.47 -7.06 45.28
N VAL A 850 0.55 -7.92 44.80
CA VAL A 850 0.06 -7.87 43.43
C VAL A 850 -0.55 -6.51 43.14
N ARG A 851 -1.36 -5.97 44.03
CA ARG A 851 -1.95 -4.63 43.87
C ARG A 851 -0.87 -3.56 43.77
N ASP A 852 0.05 -3.50 44.75
CA ASP A 852 1.09 -2.48 44.83
C ASP A 852 2.02 -2.50 43.63
N VAL A 853 2.47 -3.66 43.20
CA VAL A 853 3.39 -3.85 42.07
C VAL A 853 2.64 -3.57 40.75
N SER A 854 1.41 -4.08 40.60
CA SER A 854 0.65 -3.87 39.34
C SER A 854 0.27 -2.41 39.10
N GLU A 855 -0.08 -1.66 40.16
CA GLU A 855 -0.35 -0.22 40.08
C GLU A 855 0.90 0.57 39.64
N LYS A 856 2.06 0.27 40.23
CA LYS A 856 3.33 0.88 39.87
C LYS A 856 3.70 0.62 38.39
N VAL A 857 3.61 -0.64 37.99
CA VAL A 857 3.97 -1.06 36.63
C VAL A 857 2.92 -0.59 35.59
N LYS A 858 1.64 -0.50 35.98
CA LYS A 858 0.56 0.03 35.12
C LYS A 858 0.86 1.45 34.61
N ASP A 859 1.41 2.29 35.44
CA ASP A 859 1.80 3.66 35.06
C ASP A 859 2.97 3.66 34.06
N ASP A 860 3.90 2.72 34.19
CA ASP A 860 5.05 2.61 33.31
C ASP A 860 4.70 2.01 31.96
N LEU A 861 3.87 0.99 31.92
CA LEU A 861 3.46 0.29 30.69
C LEU A 861 2.33 0.99 29.93
N ALA A 862 1.48 1.78 30.62
CA ALA A 862 0.32 2.47 30.04
C ALA A 862 -0.52 1.59 29.09
N PRO A 863 -1.12 0.50 29.62
CA PRO A 863 -1.90 -0.43 28.80
C PRO A 863 -3.06 0.31 28.10
N SER A 864 -3.34 -0.04 26.86
CA SER A 864 -4.38 0.61 26.05
C SER A 864 -5.80 0.21 26.47
N ILE A 865 -5.96 -1.00 27.01
CA ILE A 865 -7.25 -1.56 27.42
C ILE A 865 -7.17 -1.95 28.90
N PRO A 866 -7.75 -1.16 29.82
CA PRO A 866 -7.69 -1.43 31.25
C PRO A 866 -8.21 -2.81 31.66
N GLU A 867 -9.30 -3.27 31.02
CA GLU A 867 -9.94 -4.55 31.33
C GLU A 867 -9.04 -5.74 30.99
N VAL A 868 -8.29 -5.64 29.88
CA VAL A 868 -7.33 -6.69 29.46
C VAL A 868 -6.12 -6.71 30.40
N TRP A 869 -5.65 -5.52 30.84
CA TRP A 869 -4.63 -5.41 31.88
C TRP A 869 -5.07 -6.07 33.18
N ASP A 870 -6.26 -5.74 33.67
CA ASP A 870 -6.79 -6.27 34.91
C ASP A 870 -7.01 -7.79 34.83
N ASP A 871 -7.36 -8.32 33.66
CA ASP A 871 -7.46 -9.77 33.41
C ASP A 871 -6.08 -10.44 33.42
N GLY A 872 -5.08 -9.83 32.80
CA GLY A 872 -3.69 -10.26 32.83
C GLY A 872 -3.14 -10.32 34.25
N VAL A 873 -3.40 -9.29 35.07
CA VAL A 873 -3.00 -9.24 36.48
C VAL A 873 -3.73 -10.32 37.30
N ARG A 874 -5.02 -10.54 37.08
CA ARG A 874 -5.76 -11.62 37.74
C ARG A 874 -5.18 -13.00 37.41
N SER A 875 -4.81 -13.23 36.16
CA SER A 875 -4.14 -14.47 35.72
C SER A 875 -2.80 -14.67 36.44
N LEU A 876 -1.98 -13.62 36.54
CA LEU A 876 -0.71 -13.67 37.30
C LEU A 876 -0.91 -13.92 38.78
N SER A 877 -1.91 -13.29 39.40
CA SER A 877 -2.28 -13.56 40.79
C SER A 877 -2.70 -15.02 41.00
N ALA A 878 -3.40 -15.62 40.07
CA ALA A 878 -3.79 -17.04 40.12
C ALA A 878 -2.54 -17.96 40.07
N ASP A 879 -1.59 -17.66 39.16
CA ASP A 879 -0.33 -18.41 39.04
C ASP A 879 0.52 -18.29 40.34
N ALA A 880 0.65 -17.10 40.89
CA ALA A 880 1.36 -16.87 42.14
C ALA A 880 0.68 -17.53 43.34
N ARG A 881 -0.63 -17.58 43.40
CA ARG A 881 -1.38 -18.32 44.43
C ARG A 881 -1.16 -19.82 44.33
N GLU A 882 -1.07 -20.36 43.12
CA GLU A 882 -0.76 -21.77 42.88
C GLU A 882 0.70 -22.08 43.30
N MET A 883 1.63 -21.18 43.04
CA MET A 883 3.01 -21.29 43.52
C MET A 883 3.06 -21.38 45.07
N LEU A 884 2.36 -20.50 45.80
CA LEU A 884 2.25 -20.58 47.26
C LEU A 884 1.65 -21.89 47.72
N ARG A 885 0.64 -22.43 47.03
CA ARG A 885 0.03 -23.74 47.35
C ARG A 885 1.05 -24.86 47.17
N LEU A 886 1.83 -24.85 46.10
CA LEU A 886 2.89 -25.85 45.87
C LEU A 886 3.99 -25.77 46.90
N ALA A 887 4.43 -24.55 47.27
CA ALA A 887 5.41 -24.35 48.33
C ALA A 887 4.93 -24.89 49.67
N ALA A 888 3.65 -24.75 50.01
CA ALA A 888 3.06 -25.32 51.20
C ALA A 888 3.04 -26.87 51.24
N LEU A 889 3.15 -27.54 50.08
CA LEU A 889 3.26 -28.99 49.95
C LEU A 889 4.70 -29.52 50.16
N ALA A 890 5.72 -28.64 50.03
CA ALA A 890 7.10 -28.99 50.17
C ALA A 890 7.81 -28.03 51.18
N PRO A 891 7.34 -27.92 52.41
CA PRO A 891 7.82 -26.95 53.39
C PRO A 891 9.28 -27.18 53.87
N GLU A 892 9.88 -28.30 53.48
CA GLU A 892 11.27 -28.65 53.74
C GLU A 892 12.27 -27.77 52.95
N TRP A 893 11.82 -27.21 51.85
CA TRP A 893 12.61 -26.25 51.05
C TRP A 893 12.21 -24.82 51.38
N VAL A 894 13.10 -24.12 52.08
CA VAL A 894 12.86 -22.74 52.56
C VAL A 894 13.54 -21.75 51.65
N PRO A 895 12.79 -20.85 50.97
CA PRO A 895 13.35 -19.74 50.20
C PRO A 895 14.23 -18.87 51.12
N SER A 896 15.52 -18.74 50.78
CA SER A 896 16.55 -18.17 51.68
C SER A 896 17.24 -16.95 51.09
N TYR A 897 17.45 -16.90 49.80
CA TYR A 897 18.03 -15.76 49.06
C TYR A 897 17.21 -15.44 47.84
N PHE A 898 17.05 -14.14 47.53
CA PHE A 898 16.19 -13.61 46.48
C PHE A 898 16.97 -12.69 45.57
N GLU A 899 16.93 -12.87 44.27
CA GLU A 899 17.74 -12.14 43.29
C GLU A 899 19.24 -12.13 43.67
N LEU A 900 19.74 -13.30 43.99
CA LEU A 900 21.15 -13.47 44.40
C LEU A 900 22.06 -13.29 43.19
N SER A 901 22.75 -12.16 43.09
CA SER A 901 23.59 -11.85 41.93
C SER A 901 25.10 -12.03 42.24
N PHE A 902 25.85 -12.38 41.19
CA PHE A 902 27.30 -12.54 41.24
C PHE A 902 27.93 -12.01 39.93
N GLY A 903 29.08 -11.35 40.06
CA GLY A 903 29.77 -10.78 38.87
C GLY A 903 29.06 -9.59 38.22
N LEU A 904 28.08 -9.00 38.88
CA LEU A 904 27.33 -7.83 38.40
C LEU A 904 27.60 -6.65 39.34
N LYS A 905 27.76 -5.44 38.80
CA LYS A 905 27.83 -4.21 39.60
C LYS A 905 26.52 -4.02 40.37
N GLN A 906 26.58 -3.74 41.64
CA GLN A 906 25.39 -3.56 42.50
C GLN A 906 24.66 -2.26 42.11
N ASP A 907 23.44 -2.37 41.66
CA ASP A 907 22.45 -1.28 41.69
C ASP A 907 21.82 -1.28 43.10
N ARG A 908 21.83 -0.14 43.77
CA ARG A 908 21.66 -0.01 45.20
C ARG A 908 20.29 -0.40 45.79
N ALA A 909 19.30 -0.73 45.00
CA ALA A 909 17.95 -0.78 45.53
C ALA A 909 17.25 -2.16 45.59
N ALA A 910 17.76 -3.22 44.94
CA ALA A 910 16.93 -4.42 44.72
C ALA A 910 17.64 -5.76 44.77
N ARG A 911 18.72 -5.96 45.51
CA ARG A 911 19.46 -7.22 45.52
C ARG A 911 19.67 -7.78 46.91
N ASP A 912 19.75 -9.10 47.03
CA ASP A 912 20.06 -9.78 48.28
C ASP A 912 21.41 -9.28 48.85
N SER A 913 21.49 -9.09 50.17
CA SER A 913 22.67 -8.61 50.86
C SER A 913 23.90 -9.48 50.72
N ARG A 914 23.75 -10.71 50.25
CA ARG A 914 24.84 -11.66 49.97
C ARG A 914 25.29 -11.66 48.53
N SER A 915 24.69 -10.84 47.67
CA SER A 915 25.16 -10.66 46.30
C SER A 915 26.60 -10.17 46.25
N ARG A 916 27.37 -10.62 45.27
CA ARG A 916 28.81 -10.32 45.17
C ARG A 916 29.12 -9.70 43.81
N GLU A 917 30.03 -8.77 43.78
CA GLU A 917 30.52 -8.15 42.55
C GLU A 917 31.54 -9.03 41.81
N GLU A 918 32.17 -9.98 42.58
CA GLU A 918 33.11 -10.91 41.98
C GLU A 918 32.37 -11.97 41.15
N PHE A 919 32.95 -12.30 39.99
CA PHE A 919 32.47 -13.39 39.15
C PHE A 919 32.81 -14.75 39.77
N VAL A 920 32.07 -15.78 39.41
CA VAL A 920 32.38 -17.16 39.78
C VAL A 920 33.21 -17.80 38.67
N GLU A 921 34.35 -18.34 39.04
CA GLU A 921 35.21 -19.09 38.15
C GLU A 921 34.92 -20.59 38.30
N ILE A 922 34.62 -21.25 37.21
CA ILE A 922 34.36 -22.69 37.14
C ILE A 922 35.53 -23.42 36.51
N GLU A 923 35.56 -24.76 36.62
CA GLU A 923 36.59 -25.60 36.00
C GLU A 923 36.83 -25.24 34.52
N GLY A 924 38.12 -25.05 34.14
CA GLY A 924 38.52 -24.63 32.81
C GLY A 924 38.71 -23.13 32.63
N GLY A 925 38.64 -22.32 33.73
CA GLY A 925 38.92 -20.88 33.71
C GLY A 925 37.78 -20.02 33.13
N LEU A 926 36.57 -20.57 32.99
CA LEU A 926 35.41 -19.85 32.52
C LEU A 926 34.82 -19.02 33.67
N LYS A 927 34.68 -17.72 33.42
CA LYS A 927 34.16 -16.75 34.39
C LYS A 927 32.69 -16.50 34.15
N LEU A 928 31.86 -16.78 35.17
CA LEU A 928 30.41 -16.61 35.09
C LEU A 928 29.94 -15.41 35.90
N ARG A 929 28.90 -14.76 35.39
CA ARG A 929 28.13 -13.72 36.07
C ARG A 929 26.64 -13.93 35.81
N GLY A 930 25.80 -13.59 36.76
CA GLY A 930 24.37 -13.74 36.65
C GLY A 930 23.60 -13.40 37.89
N SER A 931 22.31 -13.64 37.85
CA SER A 931 21.40 -13.61 39.01
C SER A 931 20.67 -14.94 39.10
N ILE A 932 20.33 -15.36 40.29
CA ILE A 932 19.50 -16.51 40.63
C ILE A 932 18.28 -15.97 41.34
N ASP A 933 17.10 -16.18 40.76
CA ASP A 933 15.85 -15.58 41.21
C ASP A 933 15.54 -15.99 42.68
N VAL A 934 15.55 -17.28 42.95
CA VAL A 934 15.33 -17.82 44.30
C VAL A 934 16.31 -18.94 44.59
N VAL A 935 16.95 -18.88 45.77
CA VAL A 935 17.75 -19.98 46.32
C VAL A 935 17.05 -20.53 47.56
N GLU A 936 16.71 -21.81 47.53
CA GLU A 936 16.09 -22.51 48.63
C GLU A 936 17.14 -23.32 49.42
N LYS A 937 16.89 -23.53 50.69
CA LYS A 937 17.74 -24.31 51.57
C LYS A 937 16.87 -25.29 52.37
N ASN A 938 17.32 -26.54 52.48
CA ASN A 938 16.68 -27.53 53.34
C ASN A 938 17.40 -27.67 54.70
N ASP A 939 16.78 -28.40 55.62
CA ASP A 939 17.32 -28.67 56.97
C ASP A 939 18.63 -29.44 56.92
N ARG A 940 18.99 -30.11 55.84
CA ARG A 940 20.27 -30.80 55.66
C ARG A 940 21.38 -29.88 55.18
N GLY A 941 21.06 -28.61 54.94
CA GLY A 941 22.01 -27.64 54.42
C GLY A 941 22.27 -27.75 52.93
N GLU A 942 21.43 -28.50 52.19
CA GLU A 942 21.48 -28.60 50.75
C GLU A 942 20.80 -27.38 50.13
N PHE A 943 21.32 -26.90 49.01
CA PHE A 943 20.77 -25.73 48.27
C PHE A 943 20.08 -26.21 46.99
N GLY A 944 18.89 -25.72 46.77
CA GLY A 944 18.16 -25.79 45.54
C GLY A 944 18.08 -24.41 44.88
N GLY A 945 18.12 -24.34 43.58
CA GLY A 945 17.88 -23.10 42.82
C GLY A 945 16.56 -23.22 42.05
N GLY A 946 15.60 -22.33 42.30
CA GLY A 946 14.39 -22.17 41.52
C GLY A 946 14.57 -21.04 40.49
N ALA A 947 14.29 -21.30 39.23
CA ALA A 947 14.00 -20.27 38.26
C ALA A 947 12.49 -20.31 38.00
N ALA A 948 11.80 -19.20 38.20
CA ALA A 948 10.38 -19.11 37.84
C ALA A 948 10.26 -19.20 36.33
N THR A 949 9.94 -20.37 35.83
CA THR A 949 9.62 -20.52 34.40
C THR A 949 8.10 -20.44 34.21
N THR A 950 7.62 -19.35 33.66
CA THR A 950 6.28 -19.28 33.11
C THR A 950 6.22 -20.19 31.86
N ARG A 951 5.41 -21.24 31.91
CA ARG A 951 5.06 -22.05 30.74
C ARG A 951 3.97 -21.40 29.93
#